data_c20eb566c637a6270eea0f8f9085062d
#
_entry.id   c20eb566c637a6270eea0f8f9085062d
#
_cell.length_a   1.000
_cell.length_b   1.000
_cell.length_c   1.000
_cell.angle_alpha   90.00
_cell.angle_beta   90.00
_cell.angle_gamma   90.00
#
_symmetry.space_group_name_H-M   'P 1'
#
loop_
_entity.id
_entity.type
_entity.pdbx_description
1 polymer ?
#
loop_
_entity_poly.entity_id
_entity_poly.type
_entity_poly.pdbx_seq_one_letter_code
_entity_poly.pdbx_strand_id
1 'polypeptide(L)'
;MSKISQLLSNKIQVKIFNRGRQTAVSWVLLVSLGIILALVLPTHAEDTPSPVKLNQQGRNYYSAGKLDQAIETWQQAAAAYTAAGNDRGSRDSYLNTATAQQALGLYDRSCDSLLSAFKITDNSCNQIIEDVQIIEPQLDGIKTLNQKAKSKLLPAIAAINQQPEEQDKVQGLLRFGDYLRASGYPRVANQALELALASSQKLADPQSKTATLLSLGNAQRAIALQKQNQFSTQTIVLDVVANNSGSVTSALESYQPALDYYQQASEVTPRQPDSLKAELNRLSLLLDIQEFWQGAITDFDRHLDSLEINDPEFLQEITTGSKTLKQDLEQRLESEIGNAIAQVEPKVTQLTATRGGIYSRINLAQSLMRRGASDSQTAQILATAVKQARSIKNVTAEAEAMGYLGSLYEQQGQYKSARRLTEGALQLAPTAEYPDIAYRWNAQLGRILAAQGQRVPALFAYETSFNTIRTLRSDLATTPVEPIFREYISLLLQAEPSTSQLAQARDVLESLQVATLDNFFRDPCSEIAEKPVVIDDVDSKAAVIYPILLQDRLEVILTLPGKPLRRYTIPNLTPEKVDNTIRQLRRNALTNPGFAEQIRGARGNPQSATEIAQLKTSQEKSLQQDILPLASEIYSWLIEPAEAELKASEVQTLVFVLDGSLRNIPMALLYDQKEQKYLIQKDYDVALSSGLQLTAPQPLTKHKQPIRVLAAGVTSEFPAYRFPPIPKVEDELNTIKQIFDKSEILLNQEFTKARLEQKLENSDFPVVHLATHGQFGSTADQTFILSGTNQGDPLINVNQFDNLLRAGNLKRSQPIELLVLSACNTAEGDSQAILGLAGVAVRAGARSTLATLWSADDEATANLMGKFYTNLSQNTQVSKARALRKAQLELLMESDSQYRHP
;
A
#
# COMPACT_ATOMS: atom_id res chain seq x y z
N MET A 1 35.96 -0.66 30.14
CA MET A 1 36.14 -2.01 29.57
C MET A 1 36.24 -2.05 28.04
N SER A 2 36.29 -0.93 27.30
CA SER A 2 36.36 -0.90 25.84
C SER A 2 37.77 -0.83 25.19
N LYS A 3 38.83 -0.90 25.97
CA LYS A 3 40.22 -0.88 25.46
C LYS A 3 40.99 -2.23 25.55
N ILE A 4 40.36 -3.26 26.08
CA ILE A 4 40.95 -4.61 26.18
C ILE A 4 40.50 -5.56 25.07
N SER A 5 39.37 -5.30 24.42
CA SER A 5 38.85 -6.10 23.30
C SER A 5 39.57 -5.87 21.95
N GLN A 6 40.19 -4.68 21.79
CA GLN A 6 40.93 -4.35 20.56
C GLN A 6 42.39 -4.82 20.51
N LEU A 7 42.95 -5.22 21.66
CA LEU A 7 44.36 -5.71 21.73
C LEU A 7 44.48 -7.22 21.57
N LEU A 8 43.39 -7.98 21.59
CA LEU A 8 43.39 -9.44 21.40
C LEU A 8 43.08 -9.88 19.98
N SER A 9 42.50 -9.00 19.15
CA SER A 9 42.16 -9.30 17.76
C SER A 9 43.33 -9.21 16.78
N ASN A 10 44.39 -8.48 17.10
CA ASN A 10 45.49 -8.21 16.16
C ASN A 10 46.77 -9.03 16.37
N LYS A 11 46.76 -10.10 17.19
CA LYS A 11 47.95 -10.97 17.39
C LYS A 11 47.79 -12.43 17.00
N ILE A 12 46.68 -12.83 16.38
CA ILE A 12 46.42 -14.25 16.01
C ILE A 12 46.51 -14.51 14.48
N GLN A 13 46.80 -13.54 13.65
CA GLN A 13 46.89 -13.76 12.21
C GLN A 13 48.28 -13.89 11.57
N VAL A 14 49.35 -14.00 12.35
CA VAL A 14 50.68 -14.29 11.75
C VAL A 14 51.37 -15.35 12.57
N LYS A 15 51.19 -16.64 12.25
CA LYS A 15 52.13 -17.74 12.39
C LYS A 15 51.44 -19.11 12.30
N ILE A 16 50.93 -19.46 11.15
CA ILE A 16 50.71 -20.86 10.83
C ILE A 16 51.25 -21.11 9.40
N PHE A 17 52.58 -21.22 9.34
CA PHE A 17 53.29 -22.02 8.33
C PHE A 17 54.68 -22.40 8.89
N ASN A 18 54.91 -23.69 8.96
CA ASN A 18 56.08 -24.46 9.36
C ASN A 18 56.16 -24.98 10.80
N ARG A 19 55.77 -26.20 11.04
CA ARG A 19 56.59 -27.33 11.52
C ARG A 19 55.68 -28.52 11.89
N GLY A 20 55.72 -29.51 11.10
CA GLY A 20 55.16 -30.79 11.46
C GLY A 20 56.05 -31.51 12.50
N ARG A 21 55.39 -32.38 13.23
CA ARG A 21 55.93 -33.31 14.21
C ARG A 21 56.38 -32.72 15.55
N GLN A 22 55.42 -32.45 16.45
CA GLN A 22 55.55 -32.59 17.91
C GLN A 22 54.24 -32.25 18.67
N THR A 23 53.07 -32.46 18.07
CA THR A 23 51.77 -32.06 18.72
C THR A 23 50.79 -33.21 18.99
N ALA A 24 51.19 -34.48 18.80
CA ALA A 24 50.31 -35.63 19.09
C ALA A 24 50.22 -35.97 20.60
N VAL A 25 51.22 -35.60 21.42
CA VAL A 25 51.22 -35.92 22.85
C VAL A 25 50.50 -34.87 23.71
N SER A 26 50.49 -33.59 23.29
CA SER A 26 49.79 -32.54 24.00
C SER A 26 48.25 -32.57 23.82
N TRP A 27 47.77 -33.07 22.73
CA TRP A 27 46.32 -33.23 22.48
C TRP A 27 45.70 -34.38 23.24
N VAL A 28 46.47 -35.50 23.44
CA VAL A 28 45.99 -36.65 24.23
C VAL A 28 45.93 -36.28 25.72
N LEU A 29 46.84 -35.44 26.25
CA LEU A 29 46.78 -34.96 27.61
C LEU A 29 45.69 -33.91 27.86
N LEU A 30 45.39 -33.05 26.89
CA LEU A 30 44.27 -32.10 26.98
C LEU A 30 42.90 -32.76 26.84
N VAL A 31 42.76 -33.76 25.98
CA VAL A 31 41.53 -34.54 25.84
C VAL A 31 41.31 -35.47 27.06
N SER A 32 42.38 -36.06 27.63
CA SER A 32 42.27 -36.86 28.85
C SER A 32 42.02 -36.03 30.09
N LEU A 33 42.56 -34.78 30.17
CA LEU A 33 42.23 -33.84 31.25
C LEU A 33 40.78 -33.28 31.09
N GLY A 34 40.30 -33.07 29.85
CA GLY A 34 38.92 -32.70 29.55
C GLY A 34 37.92 -33.80 29.90
N ILE A 35 38.26 -35.08 29.65
CA ILE A 35 37.44 -36.25 29.99
C ILE A 35 37.44 -36.51 31.51
N ILE A 36 38.55 -36.28 32.21
CA ILE A 36 38.64 -36.43 33.69
C ILE A 36 37.91 -35.24 34.37
N LEU A 37 37.96 -34.02 33.85
CA LEU A 37 37.19 -32.88 34.36
C LEU A 37 35.67 -33.06 34.10
N ALA A 38 35.27 -33.71 32.98
CA ALA A 38 33.89 -34.07 32.69
C ALA A 38 33.33 -35.21 33.57
N LEU A 39 34.22 -36.03 34.20
CA LEU A 39 33.79 -37.12 35.08
C LEU A 39 33.81 -36.76 36.58
N VAL A 40 34.25 -35.55 36.94
CA VAL A 40 34.37 -35.12 38.37
C VAL A 40 33.54 -33.89 38.70
N LEU A 41 32.93 -33.25 37.71
CA LEU A 41 31.89 -32.28 38.01
C LEU A 41 30.59 -33.06 38.26
N PRO A 42 29.94 -32.89 39.43
CA PRO A 42 28.59 -33.39 39.56
C PRO A 42 27.77 -32.73 38.43
N THR A 43 27.27 -33.54 37.55
CA THR A 43 26.22 -33.14 36.63
C THR A 43 25.02 -32.74 37.50
N HIS A 44 24.96 -31.46 37.92
CA HIS A 44 23.67 -30.87 38.07
C HIS A 44 23.11 -30.90 36.64
N ALA A 45 22.40 -31.99 36.33
CA ALA A 45 21.33 -31.91 35.37
C ALA A 45 20.43 -30.77 35.89
N GLU A 46 20.61 -29.59 35.34
CA GLU A 46 19.53 -28.61 35.39
C GLU A 46 18.34 -29.41 34.89
N ASP A 47 17.36 -29.62 35.76
CA ASP A 47 16.09 -30.22 35.41
C ASP A 47 15.54 -29.42 34.23
N THR A 48 15.83 -29.88 33.01
CA THR A 48 15.18 -29.27 31.83
C THR A 48 13.69 -29.38 32.10
N PRO A 49 12.99 -28.25 32.20
CA PRO A 49 11.60 -28.28 32.62
C PRO A 49 10.83 -29.20 31.68
N SER A 50 9.98 -30.07 32.23
CA SER A 50 9.18 -30.98 31.41
C SER A 50 8.42 -30.21 30.31
N PRO A 51 8.19 -30.80 29.12
CA PRO A 51 7.50 -30.12 28.01
C PRO A 51 6.14 -29.55 28.42
N VAL A 52 5.44 -30.23 29.34
CA VAL A 52 4.16 -29.76 29.92
C VAL A 52 4.35 -28.47 30.73
N LYS A 53 5.44 -28.38 31.52
CA LYS A 53 5.75 -27.20 32.33
C LYS A 53 6.15 -26.03 31.43
N LEU A 54 6.94 -26.26 30.37
CA LEU A 54 7.26 -25.24 29.36
C LEU A 54 5.98 -24.73 28.68
N ASN A 55 5.09 -25.63 28.26
CA ASN A 55 3.86 -25.22 27.59
C ASN A 55 2.97 -24.37 28.52
N GLN A 56 2.89 -24.69 29.82
CA GLN A 56 2.18 -23.88 30.80
C GLN A 56 2.87 -22.54 31.06
N GLN A 57 4.20 -22.50 31.09
CA GLN A 57 4.96 -21.27 31.26
C GLN A 57 4.78 -20.33 30.05
N GLY A 58 4.77 -20.87 28.83
CA GLY A 58 4.44 -20.11 27.62
C GLY A 58 3.05 -19.46 27.70
N ARG A 59 2.04 -20.20 28.17
CA ARG A 59 0.68 -19.63 28.42
C ARG A 59 0.69 -18.51 29.44
N ASN A 60 1.48 -18.62 30.48
CA ASN A 60 1.61 -17.56 31.51
C ASN A 60 2.26 -16.30 30.90
N TYR A 61 3.31 -16.46 30.10
CA TYR A 61 3.93 -15.34 29.39
C TYR A 61 2.97 -14.68 28.42
N TYR A 62 2.24 -15.46 27.63
CA TYR A 62 1.24 -14.95 26.70
C TYR A 62 0.15 -14.13 27.42
N SER A 63 -0.36 -14.66 28.53
CA SER A 63 -1.37 -13.98 29.34
C SER A 63 -0.85 -12.66 29.96
N ALA A 64 0.44 -12.61 30.29
CA ALA A 64 1.13 -11.42 30.81
C ALA A 64 1.54 -10.43 29.69
N GLY A 65 1.24 -10.71 28.41
CA GLY A 65 1.63 -9.86 27.27
C GLY A 65 3.11 -9.96 26.87
N LYS A 66 3.84 -10.92 27.44
CA LYS A 66 5.26 -11.16 27.13
C LYS A 66 5.39 -12.12 25.95
N LEU A 67 5.00 -11.65 24.76
CA LEU A 67 4.79 -12.50 23.60
C LEU A 67 6.09 -13.16 23.10
N ASP A 68 7.23 -12.45 23.11
CA ASP A 68 8.52 -13.02 22.73
C ASP A 68 8.94 -14.17 23.64
N GLN A 69 8.79 -13.97 24.95
CA GLN A 69 9.07 -15.03 25.94
C GLN A 69 8.12 -16.23 25.79
N ALA A 70 6.87 -15.99 25.40
CA ALA A 70 5.92 -17.04 25.10
C ALA A 70 6.34 -17.84 23.87
N ILE A 71 6.75 -17.18 22.79
CA ILE A 71 7.27 -17.79 21.54
C ILE A 71 8.45 -18.69 21.84
N GLU A 72 9.51 -18.15 22.47
CA GLU A 72 10.70 -18.91 22.82
C GLU A 72 10.40 -20.13 23.66
N THR A 73 9.53 -19.97 24.69
CA THR A 73 9.16 -21.04 25.60
C THR A 73 8.35 -22.13 24.89
N TRP A 74 7.43 -21.77 23.99
CA TRP A 74 6.67 -22.74 23.22
C TRP A 74 7.50 -23.44 22.12
N GLN A 75 8.49 -22.78 21.53
CA GLN A 75 9.46 -23.42 20.63
C GLN A 75 10.30 -24.46 21.38
N GLN A 76 10.76 -24.14 22.60
CA GLN A 76 11.42 -25.12 23.46
C GLN A 76 10.51 -26.31 23.82
N ALA A 77 9.23 -26.03 24.13
CA ALA A 77 8.25 -27.07 24.39
C ALA A 77 8.04 -27.96 23.15
N ALA A 78 7.89 -27.37 21.95
CA ALA A 78 7.73 -28.11 20.71
C ALA A 78 8.92 -29.04 20.43
N ALA A 79 10.15 -28.55 20.58
CA ALA A 79 11.38 -29.34 20.44
C ALA A 79 11.42 -30.48 21.45
N ALA A 80 11.09 -30.23 22.71
CA ALA A 80 11.08 -31.25 23.78
C ALA A 80 10.01 -32.33 23.54
N TYR A 81 8.81 -31.95 23.09
CA TYR A 81 7.75 -32.91 22.72
C TYR A 81 8.14 -33.75 21.50
N THR A 82 8.79 -33.13 20.49
CA THR A 82 9.30 -33.85 19.30
C THR A 82 10.35 -34.89 19.70
N ALA A 83 11.31 -34.51 20.56
CA ALA A 83 12.33 -35.44 21.09
C ALA A 83 11.71 -36.60 21.90
N ALA A 84 10.56 -36.35 22.56
CA ALA A 84 9.83 -37.37 23.29
C ALA A 84 8.87 -38.21 22.41
N GLY A 85 8.82 -37.98 21.08
CA GLY A 85 7.90 -38.66 20.16
C GLY A 85 6.41 -38.28 20.35
N ASN A 86 6.14 -37.19 21.04
CA ASN A 86 4.78 -36.69 21.26
C ASN A 86 4.38 -35.69 20.19
N ASP A 87 3.89 -36.19 19.07
CA ASP A 87 3.48 -35.39 17.90
C ASP A 87 2.37 -34.39 18.23
N ARG A 88 1.42 -34.75 19.09
CA ARG A 88 0.32 -33.87 19.51
C ARG A 88 0.84 -32.69 20.33
N GLY A 89 1.65 -32.98 21.36
CA GLY A 89 2.21 -31.90 22.19
C GLY A 89 3.11 -30.95 21.40
N SER A 90 3.86 -31.47 20.41
CA SER A 90 4.66 -30.68 19.48
C SER A 90 3.79 -29.77 18.61
N ARG A 91 2.73 -30.31 18.00
CA ARG A 91 1.76 -29.56 17.19
C ARG A 91 1.09 -28.45 17.98
N ASP A 92 0.54 -28.75 19.17
CA ASP A 92 -0.07 -27.76 20.04
C ASP A 92 0.90 -26.61 20.37
N SER A 93 2.17 -26.93 20.62
CA SER A 93 3.18 -25.93 20.94
C SER A 93 3.48 -25.03 19.74
N TYR A 94 3.59 -25.58 18.53
CA TYR A 94 3.75 -24.80 17.30
C TYR A 94 2.52 -23.92 16.98
N LEU A 95 1.30 -24.42 17.18
CA LEU A 95 0.07 -23.64 16.99
C LEU A 95 -0.01 -22.46 17.98
N ASN A 96 0.41 -22.66 19.25
CA ASN A 96 0.52 -21.59 20.22
C ASN A 96 1.60 -20.58 19.84
N THR A 97 2.75 -21.05 19.32
CA THR A 97 3.81 -20.18 18.78
C THR A 97 3.30 -19.31 17.64
N ALA A 98 2.62 -19.92 16.67
CA ALA A 98 2.01 -19.19 15.55
C ALA A 98 1.01 -18.12 16.02
N THR A 99 0.21 -18.46 17.04
CA THR A 99 -0.74 -17.51 17.64
C THR A 99 -0.06 -16.29 18.27
N ALA A 100 1.07 -16.50 18.97
CA ALA A 100 1.81 -15.40 19.57
C ALA A 100 2.54 -14.56 18.50
N GLN A 101 3.08 -15.21 17.46
CA GLN A 101 3.69 -14.54 16.32
C GLN A 101 2.69 -13.69 15.55
N GLN A 102 1.46 -14.20 15.30
CA GLN A 102 0.38 -13.39 14.69
C GLN A 102 0.00 -12.20 15.57
N ALA A 103 -0.01 -12.38 16.90
CA ALA A 103 -0.29 -11.28 17.82
C ALA A 103 0.80 -10.19 17.85
N LEU A 104 2.01 -10.50 17.39
CA LEU A 104 3.12 -9.54 17.19
C LEU A 104 3.20 -9.01 15.75
N GLY A 105 2.35 -9.46 14.83
CA GLY A 105 2.46 -9.12 13.41
C GLY A 105 3.53 -9.90 12.64
N LEU A 106 4.19 -10.89 13.25
CA LEU A 106 5.24 -11.71 12.64
C LEU A 106 4.64 -12.81 11.76
N TYR A 107 3.95 -12.40 10.69
CA TYR A 107 3.14 -13.31 9.86
C TYR A 107 3.95 -14.38 9.15
N ASP A 108 5.13 -14.06 8.60
CA ASP A 108 6.00 -15.04 7.92
C ASP A 108 6.49 -16.13 8.88
N ARG A 109 6.95 -15.72 10.08
CA ARG A 109 7.34 -16.68 11.12
C ARG A 109 6.16 -17.53 11.61
N SER A 110 4.95 -16.93 11.64
CA SER A 110 3.73 -17.69 11.95
C SER A 110 3.43 -18.76 10.90
N CYS A 111 3.64 -18.46 9.62
CA CYS A 111 3.52 -19.44 8.54
C CYS A 111 4.48 -20.62 8.75
N ASP A 112 5.76 -20.35 9.00
CA ASP A 112 6.77 -21.41 9.26
C ASP A 112 6.37 -22.30 10.46
N SER A 113 5.84 -21.68 11.51
CA SER A 113 5.34 -22.42 12.69
C SER A 113 4.12 -23.29 12.34
N LEU A 114 3.22 -22.80 11.48
CA LEU A 114 2.06 -23.58 11.01
C LEU A 114 2.48 -24.76 10.13
N LEU A 115 3.42 -24.56 9.19
CA LEU A 115 3.96 -25.65 8.38
C LEU A 115 4.63 -26.72 9.26
N SER A 116 5.39 -26.29 10.26
CA SER A 116 6.03 -27.17 11.25
C SER A 116 5.01 -27.96 12.07
N ALA A 117 3.90 -27.32 12.49
CA ALA A 117 2.85 -27.98 13.25
C ALA A 117 2.24 -29.19 12.51
N PHE A 118 2.11 -29.12 11.20
CA PHE A 118 1.53 -30.17 10.36
C PHE A 118 2.55 -30.97 9.55
N LYS A 119 3.86 -30.77 9.82
CA LYS A 119 4.97 -31.45 9.12
C LYS A 119 4.88 -31.29 7.60
N ILE A 120 4.49 -30.12 7.12
CA ILE A 120 4.42 -29.79 5.69
C ILE A 120 5.81 -29.34 5.27
N THR A 121 6.51 -30.15 4.48
CA THR A 121 7.90 -29.91 4.05
C THR A 121 8.02 -29.55 2.58
N ASP A 122 6.97 -29.80 1.80
CA ASP A 122 6.97 -29.65 0.34
C ASP A 122 6.68 -28.23 -0.13
N ASN A 123 6.31 -27.34 0.80
CA ASN A 123 5.99 -25.94 0.54
C ASN A 123 6.74 -25.00 1.49
N SER A 124 7.31 -23.94 0.95
CA SER A 124 7.80 -22.79 1.75
C SER A 124 6.70 -21.73 1.86
N CYS A 125 6.80 -20.83 2.85
CA CYS A 125 5.87 -19.72 2.99
C CYS A 125 5.91 -18.77 1.79
N ASN A 126 7.07 -18.56 1.18
CA ASN A 126 7.18 -17.79 -0.06
C ASN A 126 6.43 -18.44 -1.22
N GLN A 127 6.56 -19.76 -1.39
CA GLN A 127 5.81 -20.48 -2.43
C GLN A 127 4.30 -20.41 -2.20
N ILE A 128 3.86 -20.49 -0.95
CA ILE A 128 2.44 -20.34 -0.60
C ILE A 128 1.93 -18.97 -1.01
N ILE A 129 2.69 -17.91 -0.75
CA ILE A 129 2.29 -16.54 -1.15
C ILE A 129 2.23 -16.40 -2.68
N GLU A 130 3.19 -16.95 -3.43
CA GLU A 130 3.17 -16.97 -4.89
C GLU A 130 1.92 -17.69 -5.43
N ASP A 131 1.60 -18.86 -4.89
CA ASP A 131 0.40 -19.62 -5.29
C ASP A 131 -0.90 -18.87 -4.96
N VAL A 132 -0.96 -18.23 -3.80
CA VAL A 132 -2.11 -17.40 -3.34
C VAL A 132 -2.33 -16.21 -4.26
N GLN A 133 -1.28 -15.52 -4.69
CA GLN A 133 -1.36 -14.39 -5.62
C GLN A 133 -2.02 -14.77 -6.96
N ILE A 134 -1.89 -16.04 -7.35
CA ILE A 134 -2.54 -16.57 -8.55
C ILE A 134 -4.01 -16.93 -8.29
N ILE A 135 -4.32 -17.45 -7.10
CA ILE A 135 -5.65 -18.00 -6.77
C ILE A 135 -6.61 -16.88 -6.30
N GLU A 136 -6.15 -15.94 -5.52
CA GLU A 136 -6.98 -14.89 -4.88
C GLU A 136 -7.88 -14.13 -5.88
N PRO A 137 -7.37 -13.62 -7.02
CA PRO A 137 -8.21 -12.92 -7.99
C PRO A 137 -9.26 -13.81 -8.68
N GLN A 138 -8.97 -15.11 -8.83
CA GLN A 138 -9.88 -16.06 -9.48
C GLN A 138 -11.10 -16.40 -8.63
N LEU A 139 -11.08 -16.04 -7.36
CA LEU A 139 -12.17 -16.26 -6.41
C LEU A 139 -13.15 -15.07 -6.36
N ASP A 140 -12.88 -13.99 -7.09
CA ASP A 140 -13.81 -12.87 -7.18
C ASP A 140 -15.06 -13.25 -7.99
N GLY A 141 -16.25 -12.90 -7.45
CA GLY A 141 -17.55 -13.24 -8.07
C GLY A 141 -18.06 -14.66 -7.85
N ILE A 142 -17.31 -15.54 -7.20
CA ILE A 142 -17.78 -16.90 -6.91
C ILE A 142 -18.65 -16.87 -5.64
N LYS A 143 -19.98 -16.90 -5.81
CA LYS A 143 -20.95 -16.89 -4.68
C LYS A 143 -21.01 -18.21 -3.88
N THR A 144 -20.57 -19.31 -4.46
CA THR A 144 -20.51 -20.64 -3.80
C THR A 144 -19.32 -21.42 -4.34
N LEU A 145 -18.59 -22.09 -3.43
CA LEU A 145 -17.52 -23.01 -3.80
C LEU A 145 -18.06 -24.18 -4.64
N ASN A 146 -18.16 -24.00 -5.94
CA ASN A 146 -18.43 -25.11 -6.86
C ASN A 146 -17.31 -26.14 -6.79
N GLN A 147 -17.62 -27.44 -7.08
CA GLN A 147 -16.63 -28.52 -7.08
C GLN A 147 -15.35 -28.19 -7.90
N LYS A 148 -15.46 -27.31 -8.90
CA LYS A 148 -14.33 -26.83 -9.71
C LYS A 148 -13.37 -25.90 -8.96
N ALA A 149 -13.87 -25.11 -8.01
CA ALA A 149 -13.05 -24.25 -7.14
C ALA A 149 -12.35 -25.07 -6.02
N LYS A 150 -12.92 -26.18 -5.60
CA LYS A 150 -12.28 -27.12 -4.67
C LYS A 150 -11.02 -27.77 -5.24
N SER A 151 -10.88 -27.85 -6.56
CA SER A 151 -9.68 -28.38 -7.22
C SER A 151 -8.50 -27.39 -7.24
N LYS A 152 -8.70 -26.14 -6.81
CA LYS A 152 -7.68 -25.09 -6.70
C LYS A 152 -7.37 -24.71 -5.24
N LEU A 153 -7.57 -25.62 -4.32
CA LEU A 153 -7.20 -25.42 -2.93
C LEU A 153 -5.68 -25.41 -2.81
N LEU A 154 -5.13 -24.47 -2.05
CA LEU A 154 -3.70 -24.43 -1.75
C LEU A 154 -3.23 -25.78 -1.19
N PRO A 155 -2.08 -26.31 -1.62
CA PRO A 155 -1.56 -27.58 -1.13
C PRO A 155 -1.46 -27.64 0.40
N ALA A 156 -1.02 -26.54 1.05
CA ALA A 156 -0.94 -26.47 2.51
C ALA A 156 -2.32 -26.59 3.18
N ILE A 157 -3.36 -25.90 2.68
CA ILE A 157 -4.72 -26.00 3.17
C ILE A 157 -5.26 -27.44 2.97
N ALA A 158 -4.97 -28.03 1.79
CA ALA A 158 -5.37 -29.40 1.48
C ALA A 158 -4.72 -30.40 2.45
N ALA A 159 -3.43 -30.26 2.75
CA ALA A 159 -2.71 -31.13 3.69
C ALA A 159 -3.28 -31.02 5.11
N ILE A 160 -3.58 -29.83 5.61
CA ILE A 160 -4.22 -29.65 6.91
C ILE A 160 -5.65 -30.25 6.88
N ASN A 161 -6.38 -30.07 5.79
CA ASN A 161 -7.76 -30.57 5.69
C ASN A 161 -7.85 -32.10 5.60
N GLN A 162 -6.79 -32.77 5.15
CA GLN A 162 -6.69 -34.24 5.14
C GLN A 162 -6.41 -34.86 6.53
N GLN A 163 -6.04 -34.03 7.52
CA GLN A 163 -5.86 -34.53 8.89
C GLN A 163 -7.17 -35.09 9.46
N PRO A 164 -7.11 -36.00 10.46
CA PRO A 164 -8.29 -36.48 11.15
C PRO A 164 -9.18 -35.34 11.69
N GLU A 165 -10.48 -35.58 11.79
CA GLU A 165 -11.43 -34.62 12.37
C GLU A 165 -11.17 -34.47 13.86
N GLU A 166 -10.23 -33.64 14.23
CA GLU A 166 -9.80 -33.31 15.58
C GLU A 166 -9.72 -31.80 15.77
N GLN A 167 -9.63 -31.36 17.02
CA GLN A 167 -9.52 -29.93 17.35
C GLN A 167 -8.30 -29.26 16.71
N ASP A 168 -7.17 -29.96 16.60
CA ASP A 168 -5.93 -29.50 16.00
C ASP A 168 -6.11 -29.11 14.52
N LYS A 169 -6.90 -29.90 13.76
CA LYS A 169 -7.26 -29.59 12.38
C LYS A 169 -8.01 -28.26 12.28
N VAL A 170 -9.02 -28.07 13.15
CA VAL A 170 -9.80 -26.82 13.19
C VAL A 170 -8.90 -25.64 13.52
N GLN A 171 -8.04 -25.78 14.54
CA GLN A 171 -7.10 -24.71 14.91
C GLN A 171 -6.08 -24.43 13.80
N GLY A 172 -5.58 -25.45 13.12
CA GLY A 172 -4.67 -25.29 12.00
C GLY A 172 -5.29 -24.50 10.85
N LEU A 173 -6.47 -24.90 10.39
CA LEU A 173 -7.20 -24.21 9.33
C LEU A 173 -7.57 -22.78 9.74
N LEU A 174 -8.00 -22.58 11.00
CA LEU A 174 -8.34 -21.27 11.55
C LEU A 174 -7.11 -20.33 11.54
N ARG A 175 -5.97 -20.77 12.07
CA ARG A 175 -4.75 -19.97 12.14
C ARG A 175 -4.15 -19.71 10.77
N PHE A 176 -4.25 -20.67 9.85
CA PHE A 176 -3.79 -20.49 8.47
C PHE A 176 -4.68 -19.49 7.72
N GLY A 177 -6.01 -19.53 7.94
CA GLY A 177 -6.93 -18.53 7.43
C GLY A 177 -6.63 -17.13 7.99
N ASP A 178 -6.40 -16.99 9.29
CA ASP A 178 -6.01 -15.71 9.91
C ASP A 178 -4.68 -15.17 9.33
N TYR A 179 -3.69 -16.06 9.11
CA TYR A 179 -2.43 -15.72 8.45
C TYR A 179 -2.67 -15.16 7.04
N LEU A 180 -3.40 -15.89 6.20
CA LEU A 180 -3.68 -15.50 4.82
C LEU A 180 -4.43 -14.15 4.76
N ARG A 181 -5.43 -13.97 5.62
CA ARG A 181 -6.17 -12.71 5.72
C ARG A 181 -5.24 -11.54 6.09
N ALA A 182 -4.37 -11.74 7.09
CA ALA A 182 -3.45 -10.72 7.56
C ALA A 182 -2.38 -10.38 6.52
N SER A 183 -1.97 -11.39 5.72
CA SER A 183 -1.10 -11.20 4.55
C SER A 183 -1.81 -10.57 3.34
N GLY A 184 -3.11 -10.22 3.46
CA GLY A 184 -3.86 -9.49 2.43
C GLY A 184 -4.63 -10.37 1.44
N TYR A 185 -4.78 -11.66 1.70
CA TYR A 185 -5.48 -12.62 0.83
C TYR A 185 -6.77 -13.16 1.45
N PRO A 186 -7.80 -12.29 1.63
CA PRO A 186 -8.98 -12.67 2.41
C PRO A 186 -9.90 -13.67 1.73
N ARG A 187 -9.89 -13.79 0.37
CA ARG A 187 -10.74 -14.76 -0.33
C ARG A 187 -10.21 -16.18 -0.15
N VAL A 188 -8.90 -16.39 -0.29
CA VAL A 188 -8.26 -17.69 -0.01
C VAL A 188 -8.33 -18.00 1.49
N ALA A 189 -8.19 -16.99 2.37
CA ALA A 189 -8.41 -17.14 3.80
C ALA A 189 -9.82 -17.65 4.11
N ASN A 190 -10.84 -17.11 3.43
CA ASN A 190 -12.23 -17.55 3.59
C ASN A 190 -12.41 -19.04 3.25
N GLN A 191 -11.71 -19.57 2.22
CA GLN A 191 -11.76 -21.00 1.91
C GLN A 191 -11.24 -21.87 3.07
N ALA A 192 -10.11 -21.52 3.67
CA ALA A 192 -9.55 -22.22 4.82
C ALA A 192 -10.50 -22.18 6.03
N LEU A 193 -11.09 -21.00 6.28
CA LEU A 193 -12.01 -20.76 7.39
C LEU A 193 -13.35 -21.50 7.21
N GLU A 194 -13.87 -21.61 5.99
CA GLU A 194 -15.07 -22.43 5.71
C GLU A 194 -14.82 -23.93 6.00
N LEU A 195 -13.63 -24.44 5.67
CA LEU A 195 -13.23 -25.82 6.03
C LEU A 195 -13.09 -25.98 7.55
N ALA A 196 -12.54 -24.98 8.24
CA ALA A 196 -12.48 -24.96 9.70
C ALA A 196 -13.88 -24.96 10.32
N LEU A 197 -14.83 -24.18 9.78
CA LEU A 197 -16.23 -24.15 10.23
C LEU A 197 -16.91 -25.50 10.05
N ALA A 198 -16.76 -26.12 8.88
CA ALA A 198 -17.30 -27.44 8.60
C ALA A 198 -16.77 -28.51 9.56
N SER A 199 -15.45 -28.48 9.85
CA SER A 199 -14.82 -29.39 10.81
C SER A 199 -15.29 -29.12 12.24
N SER A 200 -15.41 -27.86 12.68
CA SER A 200 -15.90 -27.49 14.01
C SER A 200 -17.36 -27.93 14.25
N GLN A 201 -18.20 -27.89 13.19
CA GLN A 201 -19.57 -28.36 13.22
C GLN A 201 -19.64 -29.87 13.39
N LYS A 202 -18.80 -30.65 12.70
CA LYS A 202 -18.72 -32.11 12.85
C LYS A 202 -18.29 -32.54 14.27
N LEU A 203 -17.34 -31.77 14.85
CA LEU A 203 -16.86 -32.02 16.22
C LEU A 203 -17.85 -31.57 17.29
N ALA A 204 -18.92 -30.86 16.92
CA ALA A 204 -19.87 -30.23 17.82
C ALA A 204 -19.16 -29.37 18.92
N ASP A 205 -18.09 -28.66 18.52
CA ASP A 205 -17.29 -27.78 19.40
C ASP A 205 -17.76 -26.33 19.27
N PRO A 206 -18.57 -25.80 20.20
CA PRO A 206 -19.08 -24.44 20.12
C PRO A 206 -17.99 -23.36 20.22
N GLN A 207 -16.90 -23.65 20.95
CA GLN A 207 -15.82 -22.68 21.14
C GLN A 207 -15.05 -22.48 19.83
N SER A 208 -14.61 -23.55 19.18
CA SER A 208 -13.95 -23.49 17.88
C SER A 208 -14.88 -22.95 16.80
N LYS A 209 -16.18 -23.27 16.85
CA LYS A 209 -17.19 -22.70 15.95
C LYS A 209 -17.26 -21.18 16.09
N THR A 210 -17.35 -20.65 17.32
CA THR A 210 -17.37 -19.21 17.60
C THR A 210 -16.13 -18.52 17.09
N ALA A 211 -14.93 -19.05 17.39
CA ALA A 211 -13.67 -18.49 16.93
C ALA A 211 -13.56 -18.47 15.39
N THR A 212 -14.02 -19.54 14.72
CA THR A 212 -14.01 -19.63 13.26
C THR A 212 -14.98 -18.65 12.61
N LEU A 213 -16.20 -18.51 13.15
CA LEU A 213 -17.17 -17.52 12.68
C LEU A 213 -16.65 -16.09 12.84
N LEU A 214 -15.96 -15.79 13.95
CA LEU A 214 -15.29 -14.50 14.16
C LEU A 214 -14.23 -14.23 13.08
N SER A 215 -13.38 -15.22 12.76
CA SER A 215 -12.36 -15.09 11.73
C SER A 215 -12.97 -14.99 10.32
N LEU A 216 -14.07 -15.70 10.04
CA LEU A 216 -14.85 -15.54 8.80
C LEU A 216 -15.40 -14.11 8.67
N GLY A 217 -15.96 -13.56 9.76
CA GLY A 217 -16.39 -12.17 9.79
C GLY A 217 -15.24 -11.20 9.47
N ASN A 218 -14.05 -11.43 10.03
CA ASN A 218 -12.87 -10.64 9.73
C ASN A 218 -12.41 -10.77 8.26
N ALA A 219 -12.48 -11.98 7.69
CA ALA A 219 -12.13 -12.20 6.27
C ALA A 219 -13.15 -11.52 5.34
N GLN A 220 -14.44 -11.64 5.61
CA GLN A 220 -15.48 -10.96 4.84
C GLN A 220 -15.42 -9.43 4.95
N ARG A 221 -15.08 -8.88 6.15
CA ARG A 221 -14.79 -7.44 6.31
C ARG A 221 -13.65 -7.02 5.39
N ALA A 222 -12.56 -7.79 5.34
CA ALA A 222 -11.43 -7.47 4.46
C ALA A 222 -11.81 -7.54 2.98
N ILE A 223 -12.63 -8.51 2.56
CA ILE A 223 -13.17 -8.60 1.19
C ILE A 223 -14.05 -7.38 0.89
N ALA A 224 -14.93 -6.99 1.81
CA ALA A 224 -15.80 -5.83 1.62
C ALA A 224 -15.02 -4.52 1.50
N LEU A 225 -13.97 -4.33 2.33
CA LEU A 225 -13.09 -3.17 2.25
C LEU A 225 -12.31 -3.13 0.91
N GLN A 226 -11.90 -4.28 0.38
CA GLN A 226 -11.31 -4.33 -0.97
C GLN A 226 -12.31 -3.92 -2.05
N LYS A 227 -13.58 -4.35 -1.94
CA LYS A 227 -14.66 -3.95 -2.87
C LYS A 227 -15.02 -2.47 -2.74
N GLN A 228 -15.03 -1.93 -1.53
CA GLN A 228 -15.31 -0.52 -1.28
C GLN A 228 -14.42 0.40 -2.13
N ASN A 229 -13.15 0.08 -2.27
CA ASN A 229 -12.21 0.86 -3.09
C ASN A 229 -12.55 0.83 -4.60
N GLN A 230 -13.51 0.00 -5.04
CA GLN A 230 -13.98 -0.07 -6.42
C GLN A 230 -15.13 0.92 -6.71
N PHE A 231 -15.74 1.52 -5.69
CA PHE A 231 -16.82 2.48 -5.88
C PHE A 231 -16.26 3.87 -6.18
N SER A 232 -16.50 4.35 -7.39
CA SER A 232 -16.19 5.72 -7.77
C SER A 232 -17.38 6.64 -7.45
N THR A 233 -17.13 7.94 -7.29
CA THR A 233 -18.15 8.97 -7.16
C THR A 233 -19.14 8.91 -8.33
N GLN A 234 -18.68 8.54 -9.51
CA GLN A 234 -19.48 8.39 -10.73
C GLN A 234 -20.52 7.27 -10.62
N THR A 235 -20.21 6.20 -9.89
CA THR A 235 -21.15 5.10 -9.63
C THR A 235 -22.30 5.57 -8.72
N ILE A 236 -21.99 6.41 -7.72
CA ILE A 236 -22.99 7.00 -6.83
C ILE A 236 -23.92 7.95 -7.61
N VAL A 237 -23.37 8.76 -8.51
CA VAL A 237 -24.16 9.66 -9.39
C VAL A 237 -25.16 8.89 -10.24
N LEU A 238 -24.71 7.80 -10.90
CA LEU A 238 -25.57 6.99 -11.77
C LEU A 238 -26.72 6.34 -11.01
N ASP A 239 -26.52 5.96 -9.75
CA ASP A 239 -27.54 5.35 -8.92
C ASP A 239 -28.58 6.35 -8.41
N VAL A 240 -28.14 7.54 -8.02
CA VAL A 240 -29.03 8.63 -7.59
C VAL A 240 -29.88 9.08 -8.77
N VAL A 241 -29.30 9.21 -9.97
CA VAL A 241 -30.00 9.64 -11.20
C VAL A 241 -30.98 8.56 -11.71
N ALA A 242 -30.61 7.30 -11.59
CA ALA A 242 -31.48 6.22 -12.06
C ALA A 242 -32.63 5.88 -11.10
N ASN A 243 -32.72 6.59 -9.96
CA ASN A 243 -33.62 6.24 -8.84
C ASN A 243 -33.47 4.77 -8.43
N ASN A 244 -32.29 4.23 -8.69
CA ASN A 244 -31.93 2.84 -8.54
C ASN A 244 -30.85 2.78 -7.44
N SER A 245 -31.25 2.56 -6.21
CA SER A 245 -30.32 2.41 -5.07
C SER A 245 -29.35 1.22 -5.21
N GLY A 246 -29.23 0.65 -6.41
CA GLY A 246 -28.60 -0.62 -6.68
C GLY A 246 -27.12 -0.71 -6.34
N SER A 247 -26.26 0.28 -6.65
CA SER A 247 -24.83 0.16 -6.36
C SER A 247 -24.49 0.62 -4.94
N VAL A 248 -25.18 1.62 -4.40
CA VAL A 248 -25.09 1.98 -2.97
C VAL A 248 -25.57 0.81 -2.12
N THR A 249 -26.68 0.20 -2.49
CA THR A 249 -27.20 -1.01 -1.84
C THR A 249 -26.21 -2.17 -1.99
N SER A 250 -25.59 -2.36 -3.17
CA SER A 250 -24.58 -3.38 -3.42
C SER A 250 -23.30 -3.17 -2.62
N ALA A 251 -22.88 -1.92 -2.39
CA ALA A 251 -21.76 -1.63 -1.51
C ALA A 251 -22.06 -1.99 -0.05
N LEU A 252 -23.23 -1.59 0.44
CA LEU A 252 -23.69 -1.98 1.78
C LEU A 252 -23.88 -3.50 1.90
N GLU A 253 -24.44 -4.13 0.87
CA GLU A 253 -24.60 -5.60 0.77
C GLU A 253 -23.25 -6.32 0.83
N SER A 254 -22.16 -5.70 0.37
CA SER A 254 -20.83 -6.31 0.45
C SER A 254 -20.35 -6.50 1.90
N TYR A 255 -20.81 -5.70 2.84
CA TYR A 255 -20.52 -5.83 4.27
C TYR A 255 -21.42 -6.79 5.01
N GLN A 256 -22.61 -7.11 4.44
CA GLN A 256 -23.61 -7.94 5.10
C GLN A 256 -23.06 -9.32 5.53
N PRO A 257 -22.27 -10.07 4.70
CA PRO A 257 -21.70 -11.33 5.13
C PRO A 257 -20.83 -11.21 6.40
N ALA A 258 -20.06 -10.12 6.52
CA ALA A 258 -19.25 -9.89 7.71
C ALA A 258 -20.11 -9.62 8.95
N LEU A 259 -21.13 -8.78 8.83
CA LEU A 259 -22.09 -8.50 9.90
C LEU A 259 -22.83 -9.77 10.35
N ASP A 260 -23.24 -10.62 9.39
CA ASP A 260 -23.93 -11.89 9.66
C ASP A 260 -23.03 -12.90 10.39
N TYR A 261 -21.76 -13.04 9.98
CA TYR A 261 -20.82 -13.91 10.69
C TYR A 261 -20.51 -13.41 12.09
N TYR A 262 -20.36 -12.11 12.31
CA TYR A 262 -20.18 -11.56 13.66
C TYR A 262 -21.41 -11.78 14.53
N GLN A 263 -22.61 -11.63 13.98
CA GLN A 263 -23.85 -11.94 14.71
C GLN A 263 -23.92 -13.42 15.05
N GLN A 264 -23.74 -14.33 14.10
CA GLN A 264 -23.71 -15.76 14.35
C GLN A 264 -22.68 -16.13 15.43
N ALA A 265 -21.46 -15.56 15.37
CA ALA A 265 -20.43 -15.80 16.37
C ALA A 265 -20.87 -15.36 17.78
N SER A 266 -21.61 -14.25 17.88
CA SER A 266 -22.12 -13.75 19.16
C SER A 266 -23.19 -14.63 19.77
N GLU A 267 -23.94 -15.37 18.96
CA GLU A 267 -25.09 -16.20 19.38
C GLU A 267 -24.69 -17.63 19.82
N VAL A 268 -23.57 -18.17 19.28
CA VAL A 268 -23.14 -19.56 19.58
C VAL A 268 -22.79 -19.75 21.05
N THR A 269 -22.03 -18.84 21.64
CA THR A 269 -21.56 -18.90 23.02
C THR A 269 -21.66 -17.54 23.72
N PRO A 270 -22.84 -16.98 23.97
CA PRO A 270 -23.07 -15.56 24.31
C PRO A 270 -22.30 -14.98 25.49
N ARG A 271 -21.73 -15.84 26.36
CA ARG A 271 -20.95 -15.41 27.54
C ARG A 271 -19.45 -15.65 27.41
N GLN A 272 -18.99 -16.12 26.29
CA GLN A 272 -17.57 -16.37 26.05
C GLN A 272 -16.87 -15.12 25.49
N PRO A 273 -15.57 -14.94 25.73
CA PRO A 273 -14.80 -13.77 25.23
C PRO A 273 -14.86 -13.56 23.72
N ASP A 274 -14.85 -14.64 22.93
CA ASP A 274 -14.87 -14.53 21.46
C ASP A 274 -16.22 -14.04 20.92
N SER A 275 -17.34 -14.36 21.59
CA SER A 275 -18.66 -13.81 21.24
C SER A 275 -18.71 -12.30 21.46
N LEU A 276 -18.17 -11.82 22.58
CA LEU A 276 -18.11 -10.39 22.86
C LEU A 276 -17.15 -9.67 21.89
N LYS A 277 -16.06 -10.32 21.51
CA LYS A 277 -15.15 -9.81 20.49
C LYS A 277 -15.84 -9.68 19.13
N ALA A 278 -16.73 -10.64 18.78
CA ALA A 278 -17.54 -10.55 17.57
C ALA A 278 -18.50 -9.35 17.60
N GLU A 279 -19.18 -9.10 18.73
CA GLU A 279 -20.02 -7.92 18.90
C GLU A 279 -19.23 -6.60 18.78
N LEU A 280 -18.03 -6.52 19.36
CA LEU A 280 -17.14 -5.36 19.24
C LEU A 280 -16.64 -5.16 17.81
N ASN A 281 -16.31 -6.24 17.09
CA ASN A 281 -15.93 -6.17 15.69
C ASN A 281 -17.10 -5.73 14.80
N ARG A 282 -18.32 -6.19 15.11
CA ARG A 282 -19.55 -5.72 14.44
C ARG A 282 -19.75 -4.22 14.66
N LEU A 283 -19.61 -3.72 15.88
CA LEU A 283 -19.67 -2.29 16.20
C LEU A 283 -18.59 -1.49 15.44
N SER A 284 -17.34 -1.97 15.45
CA SER A 284 -16.26 -1.33 14.70
C SER A 284 -16.56 -1.27 13.19
N LEU A 285 -17.12 -2.34 12.61
CA LEU A 285 -17.48 -2.38 11.20
C LEU A 285 -18.61 -1.40 10.86
N LEU A 286 -19.62 -1.28 11.71
CA LEU A 286 -20.70 -0.30 11.52
C LEU A 286 -20.16 1.15 11.53
N LEU A 287 -19.17 1.43 12.38
CA LEU A 287 -18.49 2.73 12.40
C LEU A 287 -17.65 2.95 11.14
N ASP A 288 -16.94 1.93 10.63
CA ASP A 288 -16.22 2.03 9.36
C ASP A 288 -17.16 2.34 8.19
N ILE A 289 -18.32 1.67 8.15
CA ILE A 289 -19.36 1.90 7.15
C ILE A 289 -19.88 3.35 7.25
N GLN A 290 -20.14 3.83 8.45
CA GLN A 290 -20.61 5.21 8.68
C GLN A 290 -19.59 6.24 8.20
N GLU A 291 -18.32 6.11 8.58
CA GLU A 291 -17.24 7.01 8.18
C GLU A 291 -17.06 7.03 6.65
N PHE A 292 -17.07 5.85 6.02
CA PHE A 292 -16.99 5.74 4.57
C PHE A 292 -18.11 6.48 3.85
N TRP A 293 -19.36 6.25 4.29
CA TRP A 293 -20.53 6.90 3.67
C TRP A 293 -20.58 8.39 3.86
N GLN A 294 -20.22 8.87 5.04
CA GLN A 294 -20.09 10.31 5.28
C GLN A 294 -19.06 10.96 4.36
N GLY A 295 -17.93 10.29 4.13
CA GLY A 295 -16.92 10.73 3.17
C GLY A 295 -17.44 10.72 1.73
N ALA A 296 -18.01 9.59 1.28
CA ALA A 296 -18.52 9.40 -0.07
C ALA A 296 -19.64 10.40 -0.43
N ILE A 297 -20.56 10.67 0.50
CA ILE A 297 -21.64 11.64 0.32
C ILE A 297 -21.08 13.07 0.26
N THR A 298 -20.13 13.39 1.12
CA THR A 298 -19.47 14.71 1.10
C THR A 298 -18.74 14.94 -0.22
N ASP A 299 -18.09 13.92 -0.76
CA ASP A 299 -17.44 13.98 -2.06
C ASP A 299 -18.45 14.10 -3.21
N PHE A 300 -19.60 13.43 -3.09
CA PHE A 300 -20.70 13.54 -4.04
C PHE A 300 -21.31 14.95 -4.05
N ASP A 301 -21.66 15.51 -2.89
CA ASP A 301 -22.21 16.87 -2.77
C ASP A 301 -21.25 17.90 -3.38
N ARG A 302 -19.94 17.79 -3.08
CA ARG A 302 -18.91 18.65 -3.70
C ARG A 302 -18.82 18.47 -5.22
N HIS A 303 -19.01 17.25 -5.71
CA HIS A 303 -19.02 16.98 -7.14
C HIS A 303 -20.24 17.59 -7.82
N LEU A 304 -21.40 17.50 -7.18
CA LEU A 304 -22.65 18.09 -7.66
C LEU A 304 -22.56 19.60 -7.81
N ASP A 305 -22.01 20.28 -6.79
CA ASP A 305 -21.79 21.74 -6.80
C ASP A 305 -20.83 22.17 -7.92
N SER A 306 -20.00 21.28 -8.41
CA SER A 306 -19.04 21.53 -9.48
C SER A 306 -19.58 21.23 -10.89
N LEU A 307 -20.80 20.66 -11.01
CA LEU A 307 -21.45 20.39 -12.31
C LEU A 307 -22.27 21.61 -12.72
N GLU A 308 -21.93 22.22 -13.85
CA GLU A 308 -22.80 23.19 -14.52
C GLU A 308 -23.98 22.43 -15.17
N ILE A 309 -24.94 21.99 -14.35
CA ILE A 309 -26.16 21.36 -14.84
C ILE A 309 -27.13 22.48 -15.24
N ASN A 310 -27.30 22.66 -16.56
CA ASN A 310 -28.19 23.64 -17.13
C ASN A 310 -29.67 23.29 -17.02
N ASP A 311 -30.02 22.12 -16.48
CA ASP A 311 -31.38 21.65 -16.23
C ASP A 311 -31.72 21.73 -14.74
N PRO A 312 -32.52 22.75 -14.31
CA PRO A 312 -32.87 22.93 -12.91
C PRO A 312 -33.73 21.82 -12.31
N GLU A 313 -34.58 21.17 -13.14
CA GLU A 313 -35.42 20.04 -12.68
C GLU A 313 -34.56 18.80 -12.39
N PHE A 314 -33.64 18.48 -13.28
CA PHE A 314 -32.70 17.40 -13.12
C PHE A 314 -31.76 17.63 -11.92
N LEU A 315 -31.24 18.85 -11.74
CA LEU A 315 -30.43 19.19 -10.58
C LEU A 315 -31.20 19.05 -9.26
N GLN A 316 -32.46 19.46 -9.26
CA GLN A 316 -33.34 19.34 -8.09
C GLN A 316 -33.65 17.88 -7.77
N GLU A 317 -33.88 17.03 -8.79
CA GLU A 317 -34.13 15.61 -8.61
C GLU A 317 -32.91 14.90 -7.99
N ILE A 318 -31.69 15.12 -8.52
CA ILE A 318 -30.44 14.57 -7.98
C ILE A 318 -30.19 15.04 -6.55
N THR A 319 -30.32 16.33 -6.29
CA THR A 319 -30.11 16.92 -4.96
C THR A 319 -31.09 16.34 -3.92
N THR A 320 -32.35 16.17 -4.32
CA THR A 320 -33.38 15.62 -3.45
C THR A 320 -33.15 14.13 -3.20
N GLY A 321 -32.81 13.38 -4.23
CA GLY A 321 -32.49 11.95 -4.13
C GLY A 321 -31.27 11.69 -3.22
N SER A 322 -30.19 12.44 -3.40
CA SER A 322 -29.00 12.40 -2.56
C SER A 322 -29.30 12.70 -1.09
N LYS A 323 -30.07 13.74 -0.82
CA LYS A 323 -30.46 14.15 0.53
C LYS A 323 -31.32 13.09 1.23
N THR A 324 -32.25 12.47 0.52
CA THR A 324 -33.10 11.40 1.05
C THR A 324 -32.27 10.16 1.38
N LEU A 325 -31.39 9.73 0.45
CA LEU A 325 -30.49 8.60 0.66
C LEU A 325 -29.56 8.82 1.86
N LYS A 326 -29.01 10.03 1.99
CA LYS A 326 -28.17 10.42 3.13
C LYS A 326 -28.92 10.29 4.45
N GLN A 327 -30.13 10.84 4.53
CA GLN A 327 -30.93 10.79 5.74
C GLN A 327 -31.31 9.36 6.15
N ASP A 328 -31.73 8.54 5.21
CA ASP A 328 -32.11 7.14 5.45
C ASP A 328 -30.92 6.31 5.95
N LEU A 329 -29.75 6.46 5.32
CA LEU A 329 -28.54 5.77 5.73
C LEU A 329 -28.01 6.22 7.09
N GLU A 330 -27.95 7.53 7.33
CA GLU A 330 -27.53 8.07 8.61
C GLU A 330 -28.46 7.60 9.75
N GLN A 331 -29.76 7.65 9.55
CA GLN A 331 -30.72 7.21 10.56
C GLN A 331 -30.61 5.70 10.84
N ARG A 332 -30.46 4.89 9.80
CA ARG A 332 -30.29 3.43 9.93
C ARG A 332 -29.01 3.08 10.66
N LEU A 333 -27.86 3.62 10.23
CA LEU A 333 -26.56 3.35 10.83
C LEU A 333 -26.49 3.85 12.28
N GLU A 334 -27.00 5.04 12.56
CA GLU A 334 -27.08 5.57 13.93
C GLU A 334 -27.89 4.65 14.85
N SER A 335 -29.03 4.15 14.37
CA SER A 335 -29.85 3.19 15.12
C SER A 335 -29.10 1.87 15.37
N GLU A 336 -28.43 1.31 14.34
CA GLU A 336 -27.71 0.04 14.48
C GLU A 336 -26.49 0.19 15.40
N ILE A 337 -25.74 1.28 15.29
CA ILE A 337 -24.60 1.60 16.16
C ILE A 337 -25.06 1.80 17.60
N GLY A 338 -26.12 2.59 17.81
CA GLY A 338 -26.69 2.80 19.13
C GLY A 338 -27.14 1.51 19.81
N ASN A 339 -27.81 0.63 19.06
CA ASN A 339 -28.21 -0.70 19.53
C ASN A 339 -27.02 -1.59 19.86
N ALA A 340 -25.99 -1.60 19.01
CA ALA A 340 -24.77 -2.37 19.25
C ALA A 340 -24.03 -1.91 20.52
N ILE A 341 -23.90 -0.59 20.74
CA ILE A 341 -23.31 -0.04 21.97
C ILE A 341 -24.14 -0.45 23.20
N ALA A 342 -25.45 -0.27 23.16
CA ALA A 342 -26.34 -0.63 24.26
C ALA A 342 -26.27 -2.12 24.64
N GLN A 343 -26.01 -3.00 23.69
CA GLN A 343 -25.82 -4.45 23.91
C GLN A 343 -24.43 -4.79 24.46
N VAL A 344 -23.39 -4.15 23.97
CA VAL A 344 -21.98 -4.50 24.27
C VAL A 344 -21.53 -3.89 25.61
N GLU A 345 -21.88 -2.65 25.87
CA GLU A 345 -21.37 -1.89 27.01
C GLU A 345 -21.62 -2.54 28.37
N PRO A 346 -22.87 -3.02 28.70
CA PRO A 346 -23.11 -3.68 29.97
C PRO A 346 -22.29 -4.97 30.15
N LYS A 347 -22.03 -5.71 29.05
CA LYS A 347 -21.23 -6.93 29.07
C LYS A 347 -19.76 -6.61 29.34
N VAL A 348 -19.21 -5.60 28.63
CA VAL A 348 -17.80 -5.18 28.77
C VAL A 348 -17.52 -4.66 30.18
N THR A 349 -18.42 -3.88 30.77
CA THR A 349 -18.22 -3.31 32.11
C THR A 349 -18.16 -4.37 33.21
N GLN A 350 -18.78 -5.54 33.01
CA GLN A 350 -18.82 -6.67 33.97
C GLN A 350 -17.64 -7.65 33.83
N LEU A 351 -16.79 -7.49 32.82
CA LEU A 351 -15.67 -8.41 32.59
C LEU A 351 -14.66 -8.39 33.74
N THR A 352 -14.11 -9.57 34.02
CA THR A 352 -13.04 -9.76 34.99
C THR A 352 -11.68 -9.33 34.42
N ALA A 353 -10.67 -9.20 35.28
CA ALA A 353 -9.30 -8.84 34.89
C ALA A 353 -8.62 -10.00 34.14
N THR A 354 -8.91 -10.13 32.85
CA THR A 354 -8.23 -11.03 31.92
C THR A 354 -7.70 -10.22 30.74
N ARG A 355 -6.70 -10.73 30.01
CA ARG A 355 -6.20 -10.07 28.79
C ARG A 355 -7.35 -9.73 27.85
N GLY A 356 -8.22 -10.71 27.53
CA GLY A 356 -9.38 -10.49 26.66
C GLY A 356 -10.35 -9.43 27.19
N GLY A 357 -10.66 -9.44 28.49
CA GLY A 357 -11.53 -8.45 29.11
C GLY A 357 -10.97 -7.03 29.08
N ILE A 358 -9.66 -6.88 29.23
CA ILE A 358 -8.98 -5.58 29.15
C ILE A 358 -9.03 -5.04 27.74
N TYR A 359 -8.65 -5.85 26.72
CA TYR A 359 -8.71 -5.43 25.32
C TYR A 359 -10.14 -5.15 24.85
N SER A 360 -11.15 -5.87 25.36
CA SER A 360 -12.55 -5.55 25.08
C SER A 360 -12.94 -4.15 25.57
N ARG A 361 -12.44 -3.73 26.77
CA ARG A 361 -12.64 -2.36 27.26
C ARG A 361 -11.95 -1.31 26.39
N ILE A 362 -10.70 -1.57 25.98
CA ILE A 362 -9.94 -0.69 25.11
C ILE A 362 -10.69 -0.52 23.78
N ASN A 363 -11.14 -1.61 23.16
CA ASN A 363 -11.85 -1.59 21.88
C ASN A 363 -13.20 -0.86 21.96
N LEU A 364 -13.96 -1.08 23.06
CA LEU A 364 -15.20 -0.33 23.28
C LEU A 364 -14.92 1.17 23.42
N ALA A 365 -13.93 1.54 24.22
CA ALA A 365 -13.56 2.94 24.42
C ALA A 365 -13.11 3.60 23.10
N GLN A 366 -12.33 2.90 22.27
CA GLN A 366 -11.97 3.39 20.92
C GLN A 366 -13.21 3.61 20.04
N SER A 367 -14.16 2.69 20.05
CA SER A 367 -15.42 2.83 19.31
C SER A 367 -16.25 4.02 19.79
N LEU A 368 -16.30 4.24 21.10
CA LEU A 368 -16.99 5.41 21.69
C LEU A 368 -16.26 6.72 21.33
N MET A 369 -14.93 6.75 21.37
CA MET A 369 -14.13 7.92 20.97
C MET A 369 -14.30 8.27 19.49
N ARG A 370 -14.36 7.28 18.60
CA ARG A 370 -14.64 7.48 17.14
C ARG A 370 -16.00 8.14 16.93
N ARG A 371 -16.98 7.81 17.74
CA ARG A 371 -18.32 8.43 17.70
C ARG A 371 -18.34 9.86 18.29
N GLY A 372 -17.23 10.36 18.78
CA GLY A 372 -17.13 11.66 19.44
C GLY A 372 -17.55 11.66 20.92
N ALA A 373 -17.79 10.49 21.51
CA ALA A 373 -18.06 10.36 22.94
C ALA A 373 -16.75 10.50 23.73
N SER A 374 -16.39 11.71 24.04
CA SER A 374 -15.25 12.06 24.93
C SER A 374 -15.74 12.39 26.34
N ASP A 375 -16.52 11.49 26.93
CA ASP A 375 -17.20 11.70 28.21
C ASP A 375 -16.48 11.01 29.38
N SER A 376 -17.00 11.26 30.59
CA SER A 376 -16.48 10.66 31.84
C SER A 376 -16.62 9.13 31.84
N GLN A 377 -17.58 8.58 31.11
CA GLN A 377 -17.84 7.14 31.03
C GLN A 377 -16.76 6.43 30.23
N THR A 378 -16.38 6.94 29.06
CA THR A 378 -15.25 6.43 28.25
C THR A 378 -13.94 6.48 29.03
N ALA A 379 -13.70 7.59 29.78
CA ALA A 379 -12.55 7.71 30.66
C ALA A 379 -12.55 6.64 31.76
N GLN A 380 -13.70 6.32 32.37
CA GLN A 380 -13.83 5.32 33.41
C GLN A 380 -13.59 3.88 32.89
N ILE A 381 -14.05 3.57 31.67
CA ILE A 381 -13.77 2.30 30.98
C ILE A 381 -12.27 2.10 30.80
N LEU A 382 -11.56 3.13 30.27
CA LEU A 382 -10.10 3.08 30.09
C LEU A 382 -9.33 3.04 31.41
N ALA A 383 -9.73 3.83 32.40
CA ALA A 383 -9.12 3.80 33.72
C ALA A 383 -9.29 2.42 34.41
N THR A 384 -10.43 1.77 34.19
CA THR A 384 -10.67 0.40 34.67
C THR A 384 -9.76 -0.59 33.94
N ALA A 385 -9.58 -0.45 32.62
CA ALA A 385 -8.66 -1.25 31.83
C ALA A 385 -7.21 -1.11 32.36
N VAL A 386 -6.73 0.10 32.65
CA VAL A 386 -5.42 0.35 33.26
C VAL A 386 -5.28 -0.39 34.59
N LYS A 387 -6.26 -0.23 35.50
CA LYS A 387 -6.25 -0.90 36.82
C LYS A 387 -6.22 -2.43 36.70
N GLN A 388 -7.01 -2.98 35.80
CA GLN A 388 -7.08 -4.43 35.57
C GLN A 388 -5.77 -4.95 34.92
N ALA A 389 -5.23 -4.27 33.92
CA ALA A 389 -3.96 -4.64 33.29
C ALA A 389 -2.82 -4.70 34.30
N ARG A 390 -2.76 -3.69 35.18
CA ARG A 390 -1.80 -3.64 36.29
C ARG A 390 -1.98 -4.82 37.26
N SER A 391 -3.22 -5.18 37.59
CA SER A 391 -3.50 -6.29 38.53
C SER A 391 -3.04 -7.66 38.02
N ILE A 392 -3.05 -7.88 36.69
CA ILE A 392 -2.55 -9.11 36.05
C ILE A 392 -1.13 -8.98 35.51
N LYS A 393 -0.46 -7.87 35.78
CA LYS A 393 0.92 -7.56 35.33
C LYS A 393 1.07 -7.62 33.80
N ASN A 394 0.06 -7.24 33.05
CA ASN A 394 0.13 -7.14 31.59
C ASN A 394 0.57 -5.73 31.20
N VAL A 395 1.87 -5.56 31.02
CA VAL A 395 2.52 -4.26 30.76
C VAL A 395 2.04 -3.64 29.45
N THR A 396 1.91 -4.44 28.37
CA THR A 396 1.47 -3.96 27.07
C THR A 396 0.03 -3.44 27.11
N ALA A 397 -0.89 -4.19 27.71
CA ALA A 397 -2.27 -3.77 27.85
C ALA A 397 -2.42 -2.54 28.79
N GLU A 398 -1.55 -2.42 29.81
CA GLU A 398 -1.52 -1.23 30.68
C GLU A 398 -1.05 0.00 29.89
N ALA A 399 0.02 -0.13 29.10
CA ALA A 399 0.54 0.93 28.26
C ALA A 399 -0.49 1.37 27.20
N GLU A 400 -1.13 0.43 26.52
CA GLU A 400 -2.19 0.74 25.54
C GLU A 400 -3.38 1.47 26.17
N ALA A 401 -3.90 0.95 27.28
CA ALA A 401 -5.00 1.60 27.98
C ALA A 401 -4.67 3.01 28.48
N MET A 402 -3.43 3.22 28.98
CA MET A 402 -2.94 4.56 29.35
C MET A 402 -2.78 5.48 28.15
N GLY A 403 -2.24 4.97 27.05
CA GLY A 403 -2.09 5.73 25.81
C GLY A 403 -3.45 6.22 25.26
N TYR A 404 -4.45 5.33 25.18
CA TYR A 404 -5.80 5.73 24.75
C TYR A 404 -6.51 6.66 25.75
N LEU A 405 -6.28 6.49 27.06
CA LEU A 405 -6.78 7.46 28.04
C LEU A 405 -6.08 8.83 27.85
N GLY A 406 -4.80 8.84 27.53
CA GLY A 406 -4.08 10.04 27.12
C GLY A 406 -4.67 10.69 25.87
N SER A 407 -4.99 9.89 24.85
CA SER A 407 -5.67 10.36 23.63
C SER A 407 -7.03 11.00 23.91
N LEU A 408 -7.81 10.40 24.81
CA LEU A 408 -9.10 10.97 25.22
C LEU A 408 -8.92 12.34 25.87
N TYR A 409 -7.97 12.50 26.77
CA TYR A 409 -7.65 13.80 27.38
C TYR A 409 -7.05 14.80 26.38
N GLU A 410 -6.29 14.34 25.38
CA GLU A 410 -5.80 15.16 24.26
C GLU A 410 -6.99 15.75 23.48
N GLN A 411 -7.99 14.94 23.10
CA GLN A 411 -9.22 15.39 22.42
C GLN A 411 -10.00 16.42 23.23
N GLN A 412 -9.97 16.33 24.54
CA GLN A 412 -10.60 17.30 25.46
C GLN A 412 -9.76 18.56 25.69
N GLY A 413 -8.58 18.69 25.08
CA GLY A 413 -7.66 19.82 25.34
C GLY A 413 -6.97 19.79 26.69
N GLN A 414 -7.09 18.70 27.44
CA GLN A 414 -6.47 18.52 28.76
C GLN A 414 -5.01 18.08 28.65
N TYR A 415 -4.19 18.84 27.95
CA TYR A 415 -2.82 18.47 27.55
C TYR A 415 -1.91 18.06 28.70
N LYS A 416 -2.07 18.63 29.92
CA LYS A 416 -1.24 18.22 31.07
C LYS A 416 -1.51 16.78 31.51
N SER A 417 -2.78 16.38 31.55
CA SER A 417 -3.21 15.02 31.88
C SER A 417 -2.87 14.05 30.76
N ALA A 418 -3.13 14.44 29.51
CA ALA A 418 -2.78 13.68 28.32
C ALA A 418 -1.28 13.35 28.28
N ARG A 419 -0.42 14.36 28.47
CA ARG A 419 1.03 14.18 28.51
C ARG A 419 1.46 13.18 29.56
N ARG A 420 1.02 13.34 30.81
CA ARG A 420 1.39 12.45 31.92
C ARG A 420 1.02 10.98 31.63
N LEU A 421 -0.13 10.74 31.03
CA LEU A 421 -0.60 9.40 30.68
C LEU A 421 0.20 8.82 29.51
N THR A 422 0.47 9.63 28.48
CA THR A 422 1.26 9.21 27.31
C THR A 422 2.71 8.92 27.70
N GLU A 423 3.34 9.79 28.49
CA GLU A 423 4.69 9.54 29.04
C GLU A 423 4.71 8.28 29.92
N GLY A 424 3.66 8.05 30.72
CA GLY A 424 3.51 6.83 31.52
C GLY A 424 3.38 5.57 30.64
N ALA A 425 2.64 5.65 29.53
CA ALA A 425 2.53 4.55 28.55
C ALA A 425 3.89 4.22 27.94
N LEU A 426 4.67 5.24 27.54
CA LEU A 426 6.02 5.08 27.00
C LEU A 426 7.05 4.56 28.03
N GLN A 427 6.86 4.85 29.32
CA GLN A 427 7.69 4.27 30.37
C GLN A 427 7.43 2.79 30.56
N LEU A 428 6.17 2.35 30.41
CA LEU A 428 5.78 0.95 30.50
C LEU A 428 6.17 0.14 29.26
N ALA A 429 6.05 0.75 28.08
CA ALA A 429 6.38 0.16 26.80
C ALA A 429 7.43 1.03 26.09
N PRO A 430 8.71 0.96 26.52
CA PRO A 430 9.77 1.73 25.89
C PRO A 430 9.98 1.28 24.43
N THR A 431 10.33 2.25 23.57
CA THR A 431 10.45 2.07 22.11
C THR A 431 11.41 0.94 21.73
N ALA A 432 12.47 0.72 22.50
CA ALA A 432 13.44 -0.33 22.23
C ALA A 432 12.90 -1.76 22.43
N GLU A 433 11.90 -1.91 23.31
CA GLU A 433 11.33 -3.22 23.67
C GLU A 433 9.95 -3.46 23.03
N TYR A 434 9.18 -2.38 22.79
CA TYR A 434 7.80 -2.43 22.29
C TYR A 434 7.60 -1.39 21.17
N PRO A 435 8.37 -1.48 20.08
CA PRO A 435 8.32 -0.50 18.99
C PRO A 435 6.93 -0.44 18.31
N ASP A 436 6.23 -1.56 18.22
CA ASP A 436 4.90 -1.73 17.65
C ASP A 436 3.80 -0.91 18.35
N ILE A 437 4.00 -0.60 19.63
CA ILE A 437 3.10 0.23 20.45
C ILE A 437 3.65 1.66 20.57
N ALA A 438 4.94 1.79 20.83
CA ALA A 438 5.57 3.05 21.21
C ALA A 438 5.54 4.12 20.10
N TYR A 439 5.57 3.74 18.82
CA TYR A 439 5.52 4.74 17.74
C TYR A 439 4.24 5.60 17.80
N ARG A 440 3.10 5.01 18.12
CA ARG A 440 1.82 5.74 18.27
C ARG A 440 1.87 6.75 19.42
N TRP A 441 2.41 6.32 20.57
CA TRP A 441 2.49 7.17 21.74
C TRP A 441 3.56 8.25 21.63
N ASN A 442 4.63 8.00 20.86
CA ASN A 442 5.59 9.05 20.50
C ASN A 442 4.96 10.11 19.59
N ALA A 443 4.16 9.71 18.58
CA ALA A 443 3.42 10.66 17.75
C ALA A 443 2.40 11.47 18.58
N GLN A 444 1.64 10.81 19.45
CA GLN A 444 0.72 11.46 20.38
C GLN A 444 1.44 12.45 21.31
N LEU A 445 2.58 12.08 21.87
CA LEU A 445 3.40 12.97 22.68
C LEU A 445 3.86 14.18 21.86
N GLY A 446 4.21 13.97 20.59
CA GLY A 446 4.55 15.04 19.65
C GLY A 446 3.43 16.05 19.50
N ARG A 447 2.17 15.60 19.24
CA ARG A 447 1.00 16.49 19.16
C ARG A 447 0.75 17.27 20.45
N ILE A 448 0.78 16.57 21.58
CA ILE A 448 0.55 17.19 22.90
C ILE A 448 1.60 18.26 23.19
N LEU A 449 2.88 17.99 22.94
CA LEU A 449 3.98 18.94 23.15
C LEU A 449 3.88 20.13 22.18
N ALA A 450 3.52 19.92 20.93
CA ALA A 450 3.27 20.98 19.96
C ALA A 450 2.11 21.89 20.40
N ALA A 451 0.99 21.32 20.86
CA ALA A 451 -0.13 22.07 21.42
C ALA A 451 0.23 22.87 22.68
N GLN A 452 1.23 22.42 23.42
CA GLN A 452 1.80 23.15 24.58
C GLN A 452 2.86 24.20 24.19
N GLY A 453 3.14 24.41 22.91
CA GLY A 453 4.17 25.32 22.41
C GLY A 453 5.62 24.81 22.58
N GLN A 454 5.80 23.56 22.94
CA GLN A 454 7.12 22.94 23.16
C GLN A 454 7.65 22.31 21.86
N ARG A 455 7.95 23.15 20.87
CA ARG A 455 8.30 22.69 19.50
C ARG A 455 9.48 21.72 19.44
N VAL A 456 10.59 22.01 20.16
CA VAL A 456 11.80 21.16 20.08
C VAL A 456 11.56 19.76 20.66
N PRO A 457 10.98 19.60 21.88
CA PRO A 457 10.59 18.28 22.37
C PRO A 457 9.56 17.56 21.47
N ALA A 458 8.63 18.32 20.86
CA ALA A 458 7.65 17.74 19.93
C ALA A 458 8.32 17.15 18.68
N LEU A 459 9.28 17.88 18.07
CA LEU A 459 10.07 17.37 16.94
C LEU A 459 10.82 16.08 17.29
N PHE A 460 11.43 16.02 18.48
CA PHE A 460 12.12 14.81 18.94
C PHE A 460 11.18 13.61 19.10
N ALA A 461 9.98 13.84 19.63
CA ALA A 461 8.99 12.78 19.79
C ALA A 461 8.51 12.25 18.42
N TYR A 462 8.23 13.15 17.45
CA TYR A 462 7.88 12.73 16.08
C TYR A 462 9.04 12.02 15.36
N GLU A 463 10.27 12.51 15.51
CA GLU A 463 11.46 11.86 14.94
C GLU A 463 11.63 10.44 15.47
N THR A 464 11.42 10.23 16.77
CA THR A 464 11.43 8.90 17.39
C THR A 464 10.34 8.01 16.81
N SER A 465 9.11 8.53 16.66
CA SER A 465 8.00 7.80 16.00
C SER A 465 8.35 7.42 14.57
N PHE A 466 8.80 8.38 13.78
CA PHE A 466 9.18 8.21 12.38
C PHE A 466 10.27 7.13 12.19
N ASN A 467 11.35 7.22 12.97
CA ASN A 467 12.44 6.24 12.89
C ASN A 467 11.98 4.84 13.31
N THR A 468 11.06 4.75 14.27
CA THR A 468 10.48 3.48 14.71
C THR A 468 9.61 2.87 13.58
N ILE A 469 8.76 3.67 12.93
CA ILE A 469 7.95 3.23 11.78
C ILE A 469 8.85 2.70 10.65
N ARG A 470 9.95 3.39 10.35
CA ARG A 470 10.90 2.93 9.31
C ARG A 470 11.53 1.58 9.65
N THR A 471 11.79 1.30 10.92
CA THR A 471 12.33 0.02 11.39
C THR A 471 11.29 -1.10 11.31
N LEU A 472 10.02 -0.78 11.57
CA LEU A 472 8.88 -1.72 11.54
C LEU A 472 8.22 -1.84 10.16
N ARG A 473 8.80 -1.28 9.12
CA ARG A 473 8.20 -1.13 7.81
C ARG A 473 7.51 -2.39 7.29
N SER A 474 8.15 -3.55 7.38
CA SER A 474 7.58 -4.84 6.97
C SER A 474 6.33 -5.23 7.76
N ASP A 475 6.32 -4.90 9.06
CA ASP A 475 5.25 -5.30 9.98
C ASP A 475 4.06 -4.33 9.94
N LEU A 476 4.26 -3.12 9.38
CA LEU A 476 3.27 -2.05 9.30
C LEU A 476 2.71 -1.83 7.88
N ALA A 477 2.99 -2.69 6.92
CA ALA A 477 2.59 -2.51 5.52
C ALA A 477 1.08 -2.24 5.30
N THR A 478 0.22 -2.66 6.23
CA THR A 478 -1.23 -2.42 6.17
C THR A 478 -1.72 -1.36 7.16
N THR A 479 -0.81 -0.70 7.91
CA THR A 479 -1.18 0.29 8.94
C THR A 479 -1.10 1.70 8.36
N PRO A 480 -2.14 2.54 8.51
CA PRO A 480 -2.10 3.92 8.01
C PRO A 480 -1.14 4.78 8.84
N VAL A 481 0.07 4.99 8.33
CA VAL A 481 1.11 5.83 8.97
C VAL A 481 1.13 7.26 8.42
N GLU A 482 0.42 7.52 7.34
CA GLU A 482 0.37 8.81 6.65
C GLU A 482 0.03 9.99 7.58
N PRO A 483 -0.99 9.93 8.48
CA PRO A 483 -1.28 11.05 9.37
C PRO A 483 -0.09 11.46 10.22
N ILE A 484 0.66 10.50 10.76
CA ILE A 484 1.85 10.76 11.59
C ILE A 484 2.94 11.48 10.78
N PHE A 485 3.16 11.04 9.54
CA PHE A 485 4.16 11.64 8.66
C PHE A 485 3.78 13.07 8.27
N ARG A 486 2.50 13.32 7.96
CA ARG A 486 2.01 14.67 7.65
C ARG A 486 2.05 15.63 8.83
N GLU A 487 1.70 15.16 10.02
CA GLU A 487 1.84 15.94 11.26
C GLU A 487 3.32 16.32 11.51
N TYR A 488 4.24 15.37 11.31
CA TYR A 488 5.66 15.62 11.47
C TYR A 488 6.20 16.62 10.45
N ILE A 489 5.86 16.46 9.16
CA ILE A 489 6.23 17.43 8.11
C ILE A 489 5.68 18.82 8.44
N SER A 490 4.41 18.92 8.84
CA SER A 490 3.78 20.19 9.20
C SER A 490 4.54 20.91 10.31
N LEU A 491 4.98 20.18 11.34
CA LEU A 491 5.76 20.73 12.45
C LEU A 491 7.18 21.13 12.02
N LEU A 492 7.84 20.34 11.16
CA LEU A 492 9.16 20.66 10.59
C LEU A 492 9.12 21.96 9.79
N LEU A 493 8.05 22.16 9.00
CA LEU A 493 7.87 23.33 8.14
C LEU A 493 7.16 24.51 8.82
N GLN A 494 6.89 24.42 10.11
CA GLN A 494 6.33 25.53 10.88
C GLN A 494 7.36 26.66 11.08
N ALA A 495 6.92 27.93 10.96
CA ALA A 495 7.76 29.13 11.07
C ALA A 495 8.90 29.14 10.01
N GLU A 496 10.12 29.55 10.40
CA GLU A 496 11.30 29.59 9.54
C GLU A 496 12.15 28.31 9.74
N PRO A 497 11.95 27.26 8.94
CA PRO A 497 12.70 26.03 9.08
C PRO A 497 14.16 26.19 8.68
N SER A 498 15.06 25.55 9.39
CA SER A 498 16.46 25.42 9.00
C SER A 498 16.62 24.52 7.77
N THR A 499 17.75 24.63 7.08
CA THR A 499 18.07 23.73 5.94
C THR A 499 17.99 22.24 6.34
N SER A 500 18.38 21.88 7.57
CA SER A 500 18.27 20.50 8.04
C SER A 500 16.82 20.06 8.24
N GLN A 501 15.94 20.96 8.69
CA GLN A 501 14.50 20.67 8.80
C GLN A 501 13.82 20.54 7.43
N LEU A 502 14.23 21.35 6.44
CA LEU A 502 13.77 21.18 5.06
C LEU A 502 14.22 19.83 4.48
N ALA A 503 15.45 19.43 4.70
CA ALA A 503 15.96 18.14 4.27
C ALA A 503 15.19 16.99 4.95
N GLN A 504 14.92 17.10 6.25
CA GLN A 504 14.17 16.11 7.00
C GLN A 504 12.71 16.01 6.53
N ALA A 505 12.05 17.14 6.25
CA ALA A 505 10.68 17.14 5.71
C ALA A 505 10.60 16.43 4.35
N ARG A 506 11.60 16.63 3.49
CA ARG A 506 11.75 15.90 2.22
C ARG A 506 11.90 14.39 2.45
N ASP A 507 12.81 14.00 3.36
CA ASP A 507 13.07 12.58 3.67
C ASP A 507 11.83 11.88 4.26
N VAL A 508 11.03 12.59 5.07
CA VAL A 508 9.75 12.08 5.59
C VAL A 508 8.73 11.90 4.47
N LEU A 509 8.63 12.86 3.53
CA LEU A 509 7.74 12.74 2.37
C LEU A 509 8.12 11.55 1.47
N GLU A 510 9.41 11.38 1.17
CA GLU A 510 9.88 10.24 0.37
C GLU A 510 9.60 8.91 1.09
N SER A 511 9.79 8.86 2.39
CA SER A 511 9.45 7.68 3.19
C SER A 511 7.95 7.38 3.20
N LEU A 512 7.09 8.41 3.17
CA LEU A 512 5.65 8.26 3.02
C LEU A 512 5.27 7.64 1.67
N GLN A 513 5.91 8.09 0.58
CA GLN A 513 5.67 7.51 -0.74
C GLN A 513 6.06 6.03 -0.80
N VAL A 514 7.20 5.68 -0.20
CA VAL A 514 7.63 4.29 -0.11
C VAL A 514 6.64 3.46 0.73
N ALA A 515 6.20 3.95 1.87
CA ALA A 515 5.19 3.26 2.70
C ALA A 515 3.86 3.07 1.96
N THR A 516 3.47 4.04 1.12
CA THR A 516 2.28 3.94 0.27
C THR A 516 2.44 2.85 -0.79
N LEU A 517 3.62 2.72 -1.39
CA LEU A 517 3.94 1.64 -2.34
C LEU A 517 3.92 0.27 -1.67
N ASP A 518 4.52 0.13 -0.48
CA ASP A 518 4.49 -1.12 0.28
C ASP A 518 3.05 -1.56 0.61
N ASN A 519 2.22 -0.59 1.00
CA ASN A 519 0.80 -0.83 1.25
C ASN A 519 0.05 -1.27 -0.02
N PHE A 520 0.32 -0.63 -1.16
CA PHE A 520 -0.28 -0.97 -2.45
C PHE A 520 0.03 -2.42 -2.85
N PHE A 521 1.29 -2.83 -2.77
CA PHE A 521 1.73 -4.18 -3.13
C PHE A 521 1.58 -5.20 -2.00
N ARG A 522 1.35 -4.74 -0.77
CA ARG A 522 1.35 -5.57 0.46
C ARG A 522 2.66 -6.35 0.65
N ASP A 523 3.75 -5.79 0.14
CA ASP A 523 5.06 -6.41 0.13
C ASP A 523 6.15 -5.33 0.29
N PRO A 524 6.95 -5.39 1.36
CA PRO A 524 8.00 -4.41 1.66
C PRO A 524 9.26 -4.57 0.80
N CYS A 525 9.18 -5.25 -0.34
CA CYS A 525 10.33 -5.60 -1.18
C CYS A 525 10.96 -4.45 -1.99
N SER A 526 10.56 -3.19 -1.82
CA SER A 526 11.29 -2.10 -2.46
C SER A 526 12.62 -1.87 -1.74
N GLU A 527 13.74 -2.22 -2.37
CA GLU A 527 15.07 -1.87 -1.88
C GLU A 527 15.20 -0.34 -1.84
N ILE A 528 15.24 0.20 -0.61
CA ILE A 528 15.62 1.60 -0.41
C ILE A 528 17.13 1.65 -0.61
N ALA A 529 17.61 2.54 -1.46
CA ALA A 529 19.04 2.78 -1.59
C ALA A 529 19.64 3.12 -0.21
N GLU A 530 20.73 2.45 0.19
CA GLU A 530 21.42 2.70 1.46
C GLU A 530 21.81 4.19 1.64
N LYS A 531 21.94 4.91 0.54
CA LYS A 531 22.19 6.35 0.50
C LYS A 531 21.25 7.02 -0.51
N PRO A 532 20.62 8.16 -0.13
CA PRO A 532 19.85 8.96 -1.08
C PRO A 532 20.73 9.33 -2.27
N VAL A 533 20.13 9.31 -3.47
CA VAL A 533 20.80 9.77 -4.69
C VAL A 533 20.94 11.27 -4.61
N VAL A 534 22.16 11.79 -4.75
CA VAL A 534 22.41 13.22 -4.88
C VAL A 534 22.11 13.61 -6.31
N ILE A 535 21.11 14.47 -6.52
CA ILE A 535 20.67 14.84 -7.88
C ILE A 535 21.79 15.44 -8.74
N ASP A 536 22.70 16.20 -8.12
CA ASP A 536 23.85 16.80 -8.80
C ASP A 536 24.82 15.75 -9.39
N ASP A 537 24.86 14.54 -8.82
CA ASP A 537 25.66 13.42 -9.31
C ASP A 537 25.01 12.76 -10.55
N VAL A 538 23.69 12.94 -10.71
CA VAL A 538 22.92 12.39 -11.84
C VAL A 538 22.81 13.40 -12.98
N ASP A 539 22.43 14.63 -12.67
CA ASP A 539 22.28 15.74 -13.63
C ASP A 539 22.57 17.08 -12.93
N SER A 540 23.75 17.66 -13.22
CA SER A 540 24.20 18.93 -12.65
C SER A 540 23.36 20.15 -13.04
N LYS A 541 22.38 19.99 -13.95
CA LYS A 541 21.43 21.02 -14.38
C LYS A 541 19.99 20.67 -14.01
N ALA A 542 19.77 19.71 -13.12
CA ALA A 542 18.46 19.36 -12.66
C ALA A 542 18.10 20.09 -11.35
N ALA A 543 16.85 20.54 -11.25
CA ALA A 543 16.22 20.95 -10.01
C ALA A 543 15.17 19.94 -9.60
N VAL A 544 14.99 19.73 -8.29
CA VAL A 544 13.93 18.87 -7.75
C VAL A 544 12.92 19.72 -7.02
N ILE A 545 11.64 19.51 -7.36
CA ILE A 545 10.49 20.24 -6.81
C ILE A 545 9.66 19.25 -5.99
N TYR A 546 9.51 19.53 -4.69
CA TYR A 546 8.73 18.77 -3.73
C TYR A 546 7.51 19.59 -3.30
N PRO A 547 6.37 19.53 -3.98
CA PRO A 547 5.12 20.07 -3.46
C PRO A 547 4.60 19.18 -2.34
N ILE A 548 4.27 19.76 -1.20
CA ILE A 548 3.81 19.06 0.00
C ILE A 548 2.48 19.65 0.43
N LEU A 549 1.41 18.87 0.31
CA LEU A 549 0.07 19.26 0.69
C LEU A 549 -0.11 19.13 2.20
N LEU A 550 -0.31 20.26 2.88
CA LEU A 550 -0.67 20.34 4.29
C LEU A 550 -2.14 20.79 4.42
N GLN A 551 -2.72 20.64 5.60
CA GLN A 551 -4.15 20.91 5.81
C GLN A 551 -4.58 22.34 5.46
N ASP A 552 -3.69 23.32 5.67
CA ASP A 552 -3.96 24.75 5.54
C ASP A 552 -3.17 25.46 4.44
N ARG A 553 -2.23 24.75 3.78
CA ARG A 553 -1.31 25.34 2.80
C ARG A 553 -0.60 24.32 1.95
N LEU A 554 -0.05 24.79 0.82
CA LEU A 554 0.93 24.02 0.05
C LEU A 554 2.34 24.57 0.35
N GLU A 555 3.26 23.68 0.67
CA GLU A 555 4.69 23.99 0.77
C GLU A 555 5.41 23.42 -0.45
N VAL A 556 6.32 24.21 -1.04
CA VAL A 556 7.17 23.76 -2.15
C VAL A 556 8.62 23.82 -1.69
N ILE A 557 9.25 22.67 -1.54
CA ILE A 557 10.70 22.59 -1.29
C ILE A 557 11.40 22.42 -2.64
N LEU A 558 12.37 23.28 -2.89
CA LEU A 558 13.17 23.31 -4.11
C LEU A 558 14.62 22.94 -3.80
N THR A 559 15.13 21.94 -4.53
CA THR A 559 16.55 21.62 -4.57
C THR A 559 17.14 22.21 -5.86
N LEU A 560 18.20 23.00 -5.75
CA LEU A 560 18.93 23.58 -6.88
C LEU A 560 20.36 23.06 -6.89
N PRO A 561 20.99 22.88 -8.06
CA PRO A 561 22.36 22.42 -8.17
C PRO A 561 23.33 23.28 -7.35
N GLY A 562 24.09 22.64 -6.44
CA GLY A 562 25.10 23.31 -5.61
C GLY A 562 24.58 24.38 -4.68
N LYS A 563 23.27 24.52 -4.45
CA LYS A 563 22.67 25.56 -3.60
C LYS A 563 21.94 24.95 -2.40
N PRO A 564 21.79 25.71 -1.28
CA PRO A 564 20.94 25.27 -0.17
C PRO A 564 19.48 25.13 -0.61
N LEU A 565 18.75 24.23 0.07
CA LEU A 565 17.30 24.06 -0.12
C LEU A 565 16.55 25.38 0.04
N ARG A 566 15.56 25.58 -0.81
CA ARG A 566 14.64 26.73 -0.78
C ARG A 566 13.24 26.24 -0.42
N ARG A 567 12.44 27.14 0.12
CA ARG A 567 11.04 26.88 0.45
C ARG A 567 10.17 28.03 -0.05
N TYR A 568 9.04 27.67 -0.62
CA TYR A 568 7.95 28.59 -0.98
C TYR A 568 6.67 28.08 -0.32
N THR A 569 5.92 28.99 0.27
CA THR A 569 4.64 28.67 0.94
C THR A 569 3.49 29.34 0.19
N ILE A 570 2.50 28.56 -0.17
CA ILE A 570 1.24 29.04 -0.75
C ILE A 570 0.17 28.92 0.33
N PRO A 571 -0.15 30.02 1.02
CA PRO A 571 -1.09 29.99 2.15
C PRO A 571 -2.53 29.78 1.68
N ASN A 572 -3.37 29.19 2.55
CA ASN A 572 -4.79 28.96 2.31
C ASN A 572 -5.08 28.07 1.07
N LEU A 573 -4.10 27.30 0.63
CA LEU A 573 -4.26 26.31 -0.42
C LEU A 573 -4.41 24.93 0.24
N THR A 574 -5.67 24.55 0.47
CA THR A 574 -6.00 23.27 1.12
C THR A 574 -5.95 22.09 0.14
N PRO A 575 -5.79 20.85 0.63
CA PRO A 575 -5.87 19.65 -0.22
C PRO A 575 -7.16 19.60 -1.05
N GLU A 576 -8.30 19.98 -0.46
CA GLU A 576 -9.61 19.98 -1.15
C GLU A 576 -9.63 20.94 -2.33
N LYS A 577 -9.01 22.14 -2.19
CA LYS A 577 -8.92 23.09 -3.30
C LYS A 577 -8.04 22.56 -4.42
N VAL A 578 -6.90 21.97 -4.08
CA VAL A 578 -5.99 21.33 -5.05
C VAL A 578 -6.70 20.18 -5.76
N ASP A 579 -7.35 19.30 -5.03
CA ASP A 579 -8.11 18.18 -5.58
C ASP A 579 -9.23 18.61 -6.51
N ASN A 580 -9.96 19.69 -6.17
CA ASN A 580 -11.01 20.25 -7.01
C ASN A 580 -10.45 20.81 -8.31
N THR A 581 -9.38 21.60 -8.25
CA THR A 581 -8.74 22.17 -9.45
C THR A 581 -8.24 21.06 -10.38
N ILE A 582 -7.60 20.03 -9.83
CA ILE A 582 -7.09 18.89 -10.60
C ILE A 582 -8.24 18.09 -11.22
N ARG A 583 -9.31 17.81 -10.47
CA ARG A 583 -10.49 17.11 -11.00
C ARG A 583 -11.16 17.88 -12.13
N GLN A 584 -11.29 19.20 -11.99
CA GLN A 584 -11.84 20.05 -13.05
C GLN A 584 -10.95 20.02 -14.29
N LEU A 585 -9.62 20.20 -14.12
CA LEU A 585 -8.67 20.14 -15.22
C LEU A 585 -8.77 18.81 -15.98
N ARG A 586 -8.76 17.70 -15.25
CA ARG A 586 -8.91 16.36 -15.83
C ARG A 586 -10.22 16.17 -16.57
N ARG A 587 -11.33 16.57 -15.95
CA ARG A 587 -12.65 16.49 -16.57
C ARG A 587 -12.67 17.27 -17.88
N ASN A 588 -12.26 18.52 -17.85
CA ASN A 588 -12.27 19.38 -19.01
C ASN A 588 -11.38 18.83 -20.15
N ALA A 589 -10.24 18.21 -19.79
CA ALA A 589 -9.39 17.55 -20.75
C ALA A 589 -10.03 16.29 -21.38
N LEU A 590 -10.80 15.50 -20.59
CA LEU A 590 -11.40 14.22 -21.02
C LEU A 590 -12.81 14.37 -21.65
N THR A 591 -13.57 15.43 -21.31
CA THR A 591 -14.97 15.60 -21.76
C THR A 591 -15.12 16.52 -22.98
N ASN A 592 -14.02 16.93 -23.59
CA ASN A 592 -14.07 17.73 -24.80
C ASN A 592 -14.95 17.04 -25.87
N PRO A 593 -15.91 17.73 -26.50
CA PRO A 593 -16.86 17.16 -27.45
C PRO A 593 -16.21 16.37 -28.60
N GLY A 594 -15.05 16.81 -29.10
CA GLY A 594 -14.32 16.13 -30.15
C GLY A 594 -13.73 14.78 -29.70
N PHE A 595 -13.27 14.69 -28.46
CA PHE A 595 -12.71 13.48 -27.85
C PHE A 595 -13.80 12.50 -27.45
N ALA A 596 -14.90 13.00 -26.89
CA ALA A 596 -16.05 12.17 -26.50
C ALA A 596 -16.74 11.48 -27.69
N GLU A 597 -16.78 12.11 -28.87
CA GLU A 597 -17.28 11.49 -30.10
C GLU A 597 -16.30 10.48 -30.69
N GLN A 598 -15.01 10.70 -30.58
CA GLN A 598 -13.95 9.80 -31.04
C GLN A 598 -13.85 8.54 -30.15
N ILE A 599 -13.96 8.66 -28.83
CA ILE A 599 -14.02 7.52 -27.89
C ILE A 599 -15.33 6.72 -28.08
N ARG A 600 -16.44 7.39 -28.34
CA ARG A 600 -17.71 6.70 -28.61
C ARG A 600 -17.70 5.89 -29.90
N GLY A 601 -16.65 6.05 -30.75
CA GLY A 601 -16.26 5.15 -31.86
C GLY A 601 -17.33 4.61 -32.79
N ALA A 602 -18.56 5.00 -32.59
CA ALA A 602 -19.70 4.26 -33.08
C ALA A 602 -20.58 5.04 -34.06
N ARG A 603 -20.34 6.30 -34.36
CA ARG A 603 -21.18 7.02 -35.30
C ARG A 603 -20.45 8.08 -36.11
N GLY A 604 -19.87 7.66 -37.21
CA GLY A 604 -19.60 8.51 -38.37
C GLY A 604 -18.40 9.46 -38.25
N ASN A 605 -17.34 9.16 -38.98
CA ASN A 605 -16.37 10.16 -39.42
C ASN A 605 -17.12 11.46 -39.80
N PRO A 606 -16.73 12.64 -39.33
CA PRO A 606 -17.35 13.89 -39.74
C PRO A 606 -17.33 13.98 -41.24
N GLN A 607 -18.50 13.94 -41.86
CA GLN A 607 -18.64 13.80 -43.31
C GLN A 607 -18.55 15.15 -44.07
N SER A 608 -18.40 16.27 -43.31
CA SER A 608 -18.29 17.59 -43.94
C SER A 608 -17.16 18.45 -43.36
N ALA A 609 -16.54 19.24 -44.23
CA ALA A 609 -15.51 20.21 -43.85
C ALA A 609 -16.06 21.23 -42.81
N THR A 610 -17.37 21.47 -42.78
CA THR A 610 -18.03 22.37 -41.84
C THR A 610 -18.12 21.79 -40.43
N GLU A 611 -18.40 20.49 -40.30
CA GLU A 611 -18.39 19.78 -38.99
C GLU A 611 -17.00 19.73 -38.39
N ILE A 612 -15.99 19.43 -39.21
CA ILE A 612 -14.58 19.46 -38.80
C ILE A 612 -14.18 20.87 -38.31
N ALA A 613 -14.60 21.93 -39.01
CA ALA A 613 -14.30 23.30 -38.61
C ALA A 613 -15.01 23.69 -37.29
N GLN A 614 -16.24 23.23 -37.08
CA GLN A 614 -16.99 23.46 -35.84
C GLN A 614 -16.36 22.72 -34.64
N LEU A 615 -15.96 21.45 -34.83
CA LEU A 615 -15.26 20.69 -33.82
C LEU A 615 -13.92 21.35 -33.42
N LYS A 616 -13.12 21.79 -34.40
CA LYS A 616 -11.87 22.52 -34.15
C LYS A 616 -12.09 23.82 -33.37
N THR A 617 -13.12 24.57 -33.70
CA THR A 617 -13.45 25.81 -33.00
C THR A 617 -13.91 25.54 -31.56
N SER A 618 -14.70 24.48 -31.35
CA SER A 618 -15.14 24.07 -30.02
C SER A 618 -13.96 23.59 -29.15
N GLN A 619 -13.05 22.82 -29.72
CA GLN A 619 -11.83 22.36 -29.02
C GLN A 619 -10.93 23.51 -28.60
N GLU A 620 -10.71 24.48 -29.50
CA GLU A 620 -9.87 25.64 -29.20
C GLU A 620 -10.50 26.55 -28.14
N LYS A 621 -11.84 26.68 -28.16
CA LYS A 621 -12.59 27.40 -27.13
C LYS A 621 -12.48 26.74 -25.78
N SER A 622 -12.68 25.41 -25.69
CA SER A 622 -12.54 24.65 -24.45
C SER A 622 -11.10 24.71 -23.92
N LEU A 623 -10.09 24.58 -24.79
CA LEU A 623 -8.71 24.73 -24.38
C LEU A 623 -8.46 26.09 -23.70
N GLN A 624 -8.89 27.19 -24.32
CA GLN A 624 -8.66 28.53 -23.84
C GLN A 624 -9.47 28.90 -22.60
N GLN A 625 -10.71 28.43 -22.48
CA GLN A 625 -11.63 28.84 -21.43
C GLN A 625 -11.65 27.88 -20.23
N ASP A 626 -11.44 26.57 -20.47
CA ASP A 626 -11.71 25.55 -19.45
C ASP A 626 -10.43 24.86 -18.96
N ILE A 627 -9.37 24.79 -19.81
CA ILE A 627 -8.14 24.03 -19.49
C ILE A 627 -6.98 24.95 -19.10
N LEU A 628 -6.62 25.91 -19.95
CA LEU A 628 -5.46 26.77 -19.70
C LEU A 628 -5.55 27.61 -18.42
N PRO A 629 -6.70 28.11 -17.98
CA PRO A 629 -6.80 28.79 -16.68
C PRO A 629 -6.43 27.91 -15.51
N LEU A 630 -6.92 26.66 -15.49
CA LEU A 630 -6.60 25.69 -14.43
C LEU A 630 -5.14 25.26 -14.47
N ALA A 631 -4.60 25.01 -15.66
CA ALA A 631 -3.17 24.71 -15.87
C ALA A 631 -2.28 25.88 -15.39
N SER A 632 -2.72 27.12 -15.61
CA SER A 632 -2.01 28.32 -15.15
C SER A 632 -2.13 28.52 -13.63
N GLU A 633 -3.25 28.20 -13.04
CA GLU A 633 -3.43 28.22 -11.58
C GLU A 633 -2.42 27.27 -10.92
N ILE A 634 -2.29 26.03 -11.43
CA ILE A 634 -1.33 25.05 -10.89
C ILE A 634 0.13 25.48 -11.16
N TYR A 635 0.40 26.08 -12.33
CA TYR A 635 1.71 26.68 -12.61
C TYR A 635 2.09 27.72 -11.57
N SER A 636 1.15 28.58 -11.19
CA SER A 636 1.34 29.64 -10.18
C SER A 636 1.67 29.08 -8.79
N TRP A 637 1.24 27.87 -8.48
CA TRP A 637 1.56 27.22 -7.22
C TRP A 637 2.96 26.57 -7.21
N LEU A 638 3.34 25.92 -8.30
CA LEU A 638 4.49 25.03 -8.33
C LEU A 638 5.74 25.64 -8.92
N ILE A 639 5.62 26.50 -9.94
CA ILE A 639 6.74 26.98 -10.76
C ILE A 639 6.98 28.46 -10.58
N GLU A 640 5.96 29.29 -10.68
CA GLU A 640 6.08 30.75 -10.69
C GLU A 640 6.89 31.30 -9.50
N PRO A 641 6.72 30.81 -8.24
CA PRO A 641 7.50 31.29 -7.10
C PRO A 641 8.99 31.01 -7.23
N ALA A 642 9.36 29.92 -7.90
CA ALA A 642 10.74 29.47 -8.07
C ALA A 642 11.40 29.94 -9.37
N GLU A 643 10.66 30.50 -10.32
CA GLU A 643 11.07 30.72 -11.70
C GLU A 643 12.33 31.55 -11.85
N ALA A 644 12.46 32.60 -11.05
CA ALA A 644 13.67 33.48 -11.09
C ALA A 644 14.91 32.69 -10.64
N GLU A 645 14.80 31.85 -9.63
CA GLU A 645 15.93 31.05 -9.15
C GLU A 645 16.27 29.90 -10.09
N LEU A 646 15.28 29.28 -10.74
CA LEU A 646 15.45 28.25 -11.77
C LEU A 646 16.23 28.79 -12.97
N LYS A 647 15.84 29.97 -13.48
CA LYS A 647 16.55 30.65 -14.57
C LYS A 647 17.98 31.06 -14.16
N ALA A 648 18.15 31.64 -12.96
CA ALA A 648 19.47 32.07 -12.47
C ALA A 648 20.43 30.89 -12.18
N SER A 649 19.91 29.67 -12.05
CA SER A 649 20.69 28.43 -11.83
C SER A 649 20.91 27.64 -13.13
N GLU A 650 20.51 28.17 -14.27
CA GLU A 650 20.60 27.53 -15.60
C GLU A 650 20.04 26.12 -15.64
N VAL A 651 18.95 25.91 -14.88
CA VAL A 651 18.27 24.61 -14.81
C VAL A 651 17.69 24.22 -16.16
N GLN A 652 17.90 22.98 -16.55
CA GLN A 652 17.39 22.40 -17.81
C GLN A 652 16.41 21.26 -17.56
N THR A 653 16.51 20.57 -16.41
CA THR A 653 15.63 19.45 -16.03
C THR A 653 14.88 19.79 -14.76
N LEU A 654 13.55 19.62 -14.78
CA LEU A 654 12.70 19.71 -13.61
C LEU A 654 12.26 18.30 -13.22
N VAL A 655 12.65 17.88 -12.04
CA VAL A 655 12.21 16.60 -11.44
C VAL A 655 11.16 16.90 -10.38
N PHE A 656 10.00 16.31 -10.52
CA PHE A 656 8.91 16.49 -9.56
C PHE A 656 8.76 15.26 -8.69
N VAL A 657 8.72 15.45 -7.38
CA VAL A 657 8.34 14.45 -6.39
C VAL A 657 6.95 14.83 -5.86
N LEU A 658 5.93 14.40 -6.59
CA LEU A 658 4.56 14.88 -6.43
C LEU A 658 3.85 14.23 -5.25
N ASP A 659 3.04 15.02 -4.56
CA ASP A 659 2.22 14.61 -3.41
C ASP A 659 0.73 14.62 -3.75
N GLY A 660 -0.04 13.68 -3.21
CA GLY A 660 -1.49 13.63 -3.33
C GLY A 660 -1.98 13.63 -4.79
N SER A 661 -3.05 14.35 -5.04
CA SER A 661 -3.70 14.46 -6.36
C SER A 661 -2.85 15.14 -7.43
N LEU A 662 -1.79 15.88 -7.05
CA LEU A 662 -0.85 16.47 -8.02
C LEU A 662 -0.20 15.42 -8.94
N ARG A 663 -0.15 14.16 -8.53
CA ARG A 663 0.33 13.05 -9.37
C ARG A 663 -0.54 12.80 -10.61
N ASN A 664 -1.80 13.23 -10.59
CA ASN A 664 -2.81 12.91 -11.60
C ASN A 664 -2.78 13.84 -12.82
N ILE A 665 -1.81 14.73 -12.94
CA ILE A 665 -1.68 15.64 -14.08
C ILE A 665 -0.30 15.55 -14.71
N PRO A 666 -0.20 15.67 -16.06
CA PRO A 666 1.09 15.78 -16.72
C PRO A 666 1.68 17.15 -16.46
N MET A 667 2.84 17.22 -15.80
CA MET A 667 3.51 18.49 -15.51
C MET A 667 3.87 19.29 -16.78
N ALA A 668 3.99 18.62 -17.93
CA ALA A 668 4.20 19.26 -19.24
C ALA A 668 3.06 20.21 -19.62
N LEU A 669 1.84 19.97 -19.11
CA LEU A 669 0.64 20.78 -19.37
C LEU A 669 0.64 22.13 -18.64
N LEU A 670 1.43 22.32 -17.59
CA LEU A 670 1.45 23.56 -16.83
C LEU A 670 1.70 24.76 -17.75
N TYR A 671 0.91 25.85 -17.56
CA TYR A 671 0.86 26.95 -18.49
C TYR A 671 1.23 28.29 -17.84
N ASP A 672 2.21 28.96 -18.39
CA ASP A 672 2.55 30.34 -18.00
C ASP A 672 1.66 31.34 -18.72
N GLN A 673 0.69 31.90 -18.01
CA GLN A 673 -0.25 32.90 -18.55
C GLN A 673 0.46 34.19 -18.98
N LYS A 674 1.61 34.55 -18.38
CA LYS A 674 2.34 35.78 -18.69
C LYS A 674 3.09 35.68 -20.01
N GLU A 675 3.76 34.55 -20.23
CA GLU A 675 4.52 34.27 -21.46
C GLU A 675 3.67 33.56 -22.52
N GLN A 676 2.46 33.12 -22.18
CA GLN A 676 1.57 32.30 -23.04
C GLN A 676 2.25 31.05 -23.55
N LYS A 677 2.91 30.30 -22.66
CA LYS A 677 3.69 29.13 -22.97
C LYS A 677 3.41 27.97 -22.00
N TYR A 678 3.37 26.76 -22.55
CA TYR A 678 3.47 25.57 -21.74
C TYR A 678 4.85 25.43 -21.10
N LEU A 679 4.94 24.71 -19.98
CA LEU A 679 6.20 24.47 -19.26
C LEU A 679 7.28 23.88 -20.20
N ILE A 680 6.90 22.92 -21.06
CA ILE A 680 7.83 22.31 -22.05
C ILE A 680 8.35 23.31 -23.09
N GLN A 681 7.67 24.43 -23.36
CA GLN A 681 8.12 25.49 -24.27
C GLN A 681 9.10 26.47 -23.60
N LYS A 682 9.27 26.36 -22.27
CA LYS A 682 10.22 27.20 -21.49
C LYS A 682 11.59 26.54 -21.33
N ASP A 683 11.93 25.58 -22.19
CA ASP A 683 13.19 24.86 -22.23
C ASP A 683 13.50 23.95 -21.04
N TYR A 684 12.46 23.51 -20.30
CA TYR A 684 12.59 22.52 -19.25
C TYR A 684 12.24 21.11 -19.73
N ASP A 685 13.15 20.17 -19.57
CA ASP A 685 12.87 18.75 -19.63
C ASP A 685 12.14 18.34 -18.34
N VAL A 686 11.07 17.57 -18.41
CA VAL A 686 10.22 17.22 -17.26
C VAL A 686 10.35 15.74 -16.93
N ALA A 687 10.58 15.44 -15.66
CA ALA A 687 10.60 14.09 -15.12
C ALA A 687 9.84 14.00 -13.80
N LEU A 688 9.29 12.83 -13.51
CA LEU A 688 8.64 12.52 -12.22
C LEU A 688 9.50 11.50 -11.47
N SER A 689 9.53 11.58 -10.14
CA SER A 689 10.19 10.63 -9.27
C SER A 689 9.30 10.32 -8.08
N SER A 690 9.32 9.06 -7.64
CA SER A 690 8.70 8.67 -6.36
C SER A 690 9.61 8.97 -5.15
N GLY A 691 10.77 9.60 -5.37
CA GLY A 691 11.77 9.96 -4.37
C GLY A 691 13.19 9.65 -4.87
N LEU A 692 14.17 10.35 -4.32
CA LEU A 692 15.58 10.16 -4.65
C LEU A 692 16.24 9.00 -3.90
N GLN A 693 15.49 8.31 -3.03
CA GLN A 693 15.95 7.11 -2.31
C GLN A 693 15.82 5.83 -3.16
N LEU A 694 15.24 5.92 -4.34
CA LEU A 694 15.08 4.82 -5.28
C LEU A 694 16.24 4.76 -6.28
N THR A 695 16.30 3.71 -7.09
CA THR A 695 17.42 3.40 -7.99
C THR A 695 17.84 4.58 -8.88
N ALA A 696 19.13 4.89 -8.92
CA ALA A 696 19.66 5.97 -9.78
C ALA A 696 19.43 5.67 -11.28
N PRO A 697 18.83 6.59 -12.04
CA PRO A 697 18.67 6.42 -13.48
C PRO A 697 20.04 6.44 -14.18
N GLN A 698 20.12 5.72 -15.31
CA GLN A 698 21.32 5.74 -16.16
C GLN A 698 20.95 6.05 -17.62
N PRO A 699 21.83 6.72 -18.39
CA PRO A 699 21.58 6.94 -19.80
C PRO A 699 21.56 5.61 -20.57
N LEU A 700 20.59 5.45 -21.48
CA LEU A 700 20.44 4.26 -22.35
C LEU A 700 21.71 3.90 -23.13
N THR A 701 22.60 4.84 -23.32
CA THR A 701 23.79 4.77 -24.21
C THR A 701 25.10 4.52 -23.47
N LYS A 702 25.05 4.27 -22.15
CA LYS A 702 26.27 3.92 -21.39
C LYS A 702 26.98 2.66 -21.93
N HIS A 703 26.21 1.81 -22.62
CA HIS A 703 26.70 0.63 -23.32
C HIS A 703 26.78 0.96 -24.82
N LYS A 704 27.94 0.93 -25.42
CA LYS A 704 28.22 1.15 -26.88
C LYS A 704 27.46 0.18 -27.83
N GLN A 705 26.38 -0.45 -27.36
CA GLN A 705 25.57 -1.37 -28.16
C GLN A 705 24.33 -0.66 -28.71
N PRO A 706 23.84 -1.04 -29.91
CA PRO A 706 22.60 -0.50 -30.44
C PRO A 706 21.43 -0.82 -29.52
N ILE A 707 20.51 0.16 -29.37
CA ILE A 707 19.30 0.00 -28.56
C ILE A 707 18.48 -1.17 -29.13
N ARG A 708 18.11 -2.11 -28.26
CA ARG A 708 17.22 -3.23 -28.58
C ARG A 708 15.89 -3.02 -27.85
N VAL A 709 14.77 -3.16 -28.55
CA VAL A 709 13.45 -2.97 -27.99
C VAL A 709 12.68 -4.30 -28.07
N LEU A 710 12.11 -4.75 -26.96
CA LEU A 710 11.05 -5.74 -26.98
C LEU A 710 9.73 -4.96 -26.98
N ALA A 711 9.02 -5.00 -28.10
CA ALA A 711 7.74 -4.32 -28.24
C ALA A 711 6.61 -5.34 -28.36
N ALA A 712 5.58 -5.20 -27.52
CA ALA A 712 4.43 -6.08 -27.51
C ALA A 712 3.14 -5.26 -27.52
N GLY A 713 2.10 -5.74 -28.24
CA GLY A 713 0.86 -5.01 -28.32
C GLY A 713 -0.33 -5.83 -28.82
N VAL A 714 -1.52 -5.29 -28.59
CA VAL A 714 -2.81 -5.83 -29.07
C VAL A 714 -3.57 -4.75 -29.83
N THR A 715 -4.21 -5.14 -30.94
CA THR A 715 -5.06 -4.24 -31.75
C THR A 715 -6.55 -4.53 -31.56
N SER A 716 -6.88 -5.69 -30.98
CA SER A 716 -8.24 -6.23 -30.89
C SER A 716 -9.02 -5.59 -29.76
N GLU A 717 -10.35 -5.55 -29.91
CA GLU A 717 -11.27 -5.24 -28.83
C GLU A 717 -11.34 -6.36 -27.78
N PHE A 718 -11.69 -5.98 -26.55
CA PHE A 718 -11.97 -6.90 -25.46
C PHE A 718 -13.36 -6.59 -24.85
N PRO A 719 -14.45 -7.09 -25.46
CA PRO A 719 -15.82 -6.77 -25.03
C PRO A 719 -16.12 -7.14 -23.57
N ALA A 720 -15.52 -8.24 -23.08
CA ALA A 720 -15.67 -8.68 -21.69
C ALA A 720 -15.14 -7.65 -20.67
N TYR A 721 -14.17 -6.84 -21.07
CA TYR A 721 -13.55 -5.78 -20.27
C TYR A 721 -13.98 -4.38 -20.73
N ARG A 722 -14.89 -4.26 -21.71
CA ARG A 722 -15.38 -3.02 -22.31
C ARG A 722 -14.30 -2.15 -22.97
N PHE A 723 -13.24 -2.75 -23.50
CA PHE A 723 -12.21 -2.06 -24.25
C PHE A 723 -12.46 -2.09 -25.76
N PRO A 724 -12.44 -0.92 -26.43
CA PRO A 724 -12.58 -0.83 -27.89
C PRO A 724 -11.30 -1.30 -28.60
N PRO A 725 -11.32 -1.53 -29.94
CA PRO A 725 -10.10 -1.82 -30.70
C PRO A 725 -9.16 -0.60 -30.74
N ILE A 726 -7.85 -0.86 -30.77
CA ILE A 726 -6.76 0.13 -30.89
C ILE A 726 -5.87 -0.21 -32.11
N PRO A 727 -6.35 0.01 -33.33
CA PRO A 727 -5.67 -0.43 -34.56
C PRO A 727 -4.31 0.22 -34.79
N LYS A 728 -4.05 1.43 -34.27
CA LYS A 728 -2.80 2.17 -34.45
C LYS A 728 -1.61 1.59 -33.67
N VAL A 729 -1.84 0.67 -32.77
CA VAL A 729 -0.78 -0.12 -32.13
C VAL A 729 0.11 -0.83 -33.14
N GLU A 730 -0.45 -1.35 -34.23
CA GLU A 730 0.34 -2.01 -35.27
C GLU A 730 1.30 -1.02 -35.98
N ASP A 731 0.81 0.20 -36.28
CA ASP A 731 1.62 1.28 -36.85
C ASP A 731 2.74 1.71 -35.91
N GLU A 732 2.43 1.81 -34.61
CA GLU A 732 3.38 2.14 -33.53
C GLU A 732 4.51 1.11 -33.45
N LEU A 733 4.18 -0.18 -33.35
CA LEU A 733 5.18 -1.25 -33.26
C LEU A 733 6.01 -1.40 -34.54
N ASN A 734 5.42 -1.21 -35.73
CA ASN A 734 6.15 -1.20 -37.00
C ASN A 734 7.12 -0.04 -37.07
N THR A 735 6.75 1.14 -36.57
CA THR A 735 7.63 2.31 -36.49
C THR A 735 8.84 2.04 -35.58
N ILE A 736 8.62 1.43 -34.43
CA ILE A 736 9.70 1.01 -33.51
C ILE A 736 10.67 0.06 -34.22
N LYS A 737 10.15 -0.91 -34.97
CA LYS A 737 10.97 -1.87 -35.72
C LYS A 737 11.79 -1.23 -36.84
N GLN A 738 11.23 -0.24 -37.51
CA GLN A 738 11.96 0.53 -38.54
C GLN A 738 13.10 1.37 -37.95
N ILE A 739 12.90 1.95 -36.76
CA ILE A 739 13.91 2.78 -36.10
C ILE A 739 15.03 1.91 -35.51
N PHE A 740 14.70 0.74 -34.96
CA PHE A 740 15.63 -0.15 -34.28
C PHE A 740 15.62 -1.57 -34.90
N ASP A 741 16.50 -1.82 -35.83
CA ASP A 741 16.59 -3.07 -36.61
C ASP A 741 16.62 -4.36 -35.76
N LYS A 742 17.16 -4.28 -34.54
CA LYS A 742 17.32 -5.45 -33.63
C LYS A 742 16.16 -5.59 -32.64
N SER A 743 15.01 -4.93 -32.90
CA SER A 743 13.82 -5.06 -32.07
C SER A 743 13.05 -6.32 -32.36
N GLU A 744 12.43 -6.87 -31.32
CA GLU A 744 11.50 -7.99 -31.41
C GLU A 744 10.06 -7.49 -31.17
N ILE A 745 9.13 -7.94 -32.02
CA ILE A 745 7.73 -7.53 -31.97
C ILE A 745 6.88 -8.75 -31.61
N LEU A 746 5.99 -8.59 -30.64
CA LEU A 746 4.95 -9.54 -30.28
C LEU A 746 3.59 -8.86 -30.48
N LEU A 747 2.91 -9.16 -31.59
CA LEU A 747 1.62 -8.54 -31.91
C LEU A 747 0.47 -9.53 -31.75
N ASN A 748 -0.63 -9.10 -31.13
CA ASN A 748 -1.87 -9.86 -30.99
C ASN A 748 -1.64 -11.26 -30.40
N GLN A 749 -1.88 -12.33 -31.16
CA GLN A 749 -1.75 -13.71 -30.70
C GLN A 749 -0.31 -14.10 -30.31
N GLU A 750 0.69 -13.37 -30.76
CA GLU A 750 2.07 -13.58 -30.35
C GLU A 750 2.39 -12.95 -28.99
N PHE A 751 1.64 -11.95 -28.57
CA PHE A 751 1.76 -11.32 -27.26
C PHE A 751 0.99 -12.13 -26.21
N THR A 752 1.55 -13.22 -25.74
CA THR A 752 1.03 -14.00 -24.61
C THR A 752 1.95 -13.85 -23.40
N LYS A 753 1.39 -14.09 -22.19
CA LYS A 753 2.16 -14.06 -20.93
C LYS A 753 3.41 -14.94 -21.04
N ALA A 754 3.25 -16.20 -21.46
CA ALA A 754 4.37 -17.15 -21.57
C ALA A 754 5.43 -16.71 -22.59
N ARG A 755 5.03 -16.09 -23.70
CA ARG A 755 5.98 -15.65 -24.71
C ARG A 755 6.72 -14.37 -24.27
N LEU A 756 6.03 -13.46 -23.58
CA LEU A 756 6.66 -12.31 -22.96
C LEU A 756 7.71 -12.75 -21.93
N GLU A 757 7.36 -13.67 -21.06
CA GLU A 757 8.26 -14.26 -20.05
C GLU A 757 9.48 -14.88 -20.70
N GLN A 758 9.28 -15.75 -21.68
CA GLN A 758 10.37 -16.40 -22.41
C GLN A 758 11.34 -15.38 -23.04
N LYS A 759 10.84 -14.28 -23.63
CA LYS A 759 11.66 -13.24 -24.24
C LYS A 759 12.44 -12.43 -23.19
N LEU A 760 11.75 -12.12 -22.10
CA LEU A 760 12.36 -11.39 -20.98
C LEU A 760 13.44 -12.21 -20.27
N GLU A 761 13.33 -13.52 -20.20
CA GLU A 761 14.32 -14.41 -19.57
C GLU A 761 15.53 -14.69 -20.45
N ASN A 762 15.34 -14.78 -21.77
CA ASN A 762 16.36 -15.28 -22.68
C ASN A 762 17.14 -14.17 -23.41
N SER A 763 16.78 -12.90 -23.20
CA SER A 763 17.40 -11.79 -23.94
C SER A 763 17.43 -10.51 -23.12
N ASP A 764 18.54 -9.79 -23.18
CA ASP A 764 18.72 -8.47 -22.58
C ASP A 764 18.10 -7.39 -23.50
N PHE A 765 16.90 -6.91 -23.14
CA PHE A 765 16.28 -5.76 -23.78
C PHE A 765 16.34 -4.56 -22.82
N PRO A 766 17.12 -3.52 -23.12
CA PRO A 766 17.14 -2.31 -22.29
C PRO A 766 15.82 -1.52 -22.37
N VAL A 767 15.03 -1.72 -23.42
CA VAL A 767 13.72 -1.11 -23.58
C VAL A 767 12.65 -2.18 -23.75
N VAL A 768 11.61 -2.09 -22.91
CA VAL A 768 10.39 -2.90 -23.04
C VAL A 768 9.23 -1.95 -23.32
N HIS A 769 8.52 -2.16 -24.42
CA HIS A 769 7.41 -1.32 -24.85
C HIS A 769 6.14 -2.17 -24.95
N LEU A 770 5.10 -1.80 -24.19
CA LEU A 770 3.82 -2.50 -24.15
C LEU A 770 2.71 -1.53 -24.61
N ALA A 771 2.17 -1.78 -25.81
CA ALA A 771 1.05 -1.03 -26.38
C ALA A 771 -0.22 -1.90 -26.31
N THR A 772 -1.00 -1.74 -25.24
CA THR A 772 -2.13 -2.62 -24.96
C THR A 772 -3.18 -1.92 -24.12
N HIS A 773 -4.31 -2.58 -23.90
CA HIS A 773 -5.29 -2.16 -22.91
C HIS A 773 -4.79 -2.46 -21.51
N GLY A 774 -5.07 -1.55 -20.59
CA GLY A 774 -4.76 -1.72 -19.18
C GLY A 774 -5.67 -0.87 -18.32
N GLN A 775 -5.82 -1.29 -17.08
CA GLN A 775 -6.46 -0.52 -16.02
C GLN A 775 -5.51 -0.44 -14.84
N PHE A 776 -5.33 0.76 -14.30
CA PHE A 776 -4.53 1.00 -13.10
C PHE A 776 -5.45 1.62 -12.04
N GLY A 777 -5.79 0.80 -11.04
CA GLY A 777 -6.68 1.19 -9.93
C GLY A 777 -5.92 1.52 -8.66
N SER A 778 -6.65 1.87 -7.62
CA SER A 778 -6.14 2.21 -6.29
C SER A 778 -5.50 1.04 -5.54
N THR A 779 -5.70 -0.18 -6.02
CA THR A 779 -5.18 -1.41 -5.42
C THR A 779 -4.53 -2.31 -6.46
N ALA A 780 -3.65 -3.18 -6.01
CA ALA A 780 -3.00 -4.17 -6.86
C ALA A 780 -4.01 -5.07 -7.60
N ASP A 781 -5.13 -5.41 -6.97
CA ASP A 781 -6.16 -6.27 -7.56
C ASP A 781 -6.93 -5.60 -8.72
N GLN A 782 -6.96 -4.26 -8.75
CA GLN A 782 -7.60 -3.46 -9.79
C GLN A 782 -6.64 -3.07 -10.92
N THR A 783 -5.37 -3.43 -10.79
CA THR A 783 -4.33 -3.03 -11.72
C THR A 783 -3.92 -4.22 -12.58
N PHE A 784 -4.12 -4.08 -13.90
CA PHE A 784 -3.81 -5.13 -14.88
C PHE A 784 -3.55 -4.55 -16.27
N ILE A 785 -2.90 -5.35 -17.11
CA ILE A 785 -2.82 -5.17 -18.57
C ILE A 785 -3.41 -6.39 -19.27
N LEU A 786 -3.78 -6.23 -20.55
CA LEU A 786 -4.30 -7.34 -21.36
C LEU A 786 -3.24 -7.80 -22.36
N SER A 787 -3.08 -9.12 -22.50
CA SER A 787 -2.28 -9.76 -23.53
C SER A 787 -3.18 -10.28 -24.66
N GLY A 788 -2.62 -10.59 -25.80
CA GLY A 788 -3.30 -11.31 -26.87
C GLY A 788 -3.64 -12.75 -26.41
N THR A 789 -4.73 -13.31 -26.94
CA THR A 789 -5.16 -14.68 -26.60
C THR A 789 -5.24 -15.57 -27.81
N ASN A 790 -4.67 -16.79 -27.68
CA ASN A 790 -5.05 -17.93 -28.53
C ASN A 790 -5.95 -18.92 -27.78
N GLN A 791 -5.77 -19.05 -26.47
CA GLN A 791 -6.60 -19.87 -25.56
C GLN A 791 -6.19 -19.50 -24.12
N GLY A 792 -7.08 -18.89 -23.36
CA GLY A 792 -6.83 -18.58 -21.95
C GLY A 792 -7.30 -17.17 -21.55
N ASP A 793 -7.03 -16.81 -20.30
CA ASP A 793 -7.33 -15.50 -19.74
C ASP A 793 -6.30 -14.48 -20.26
N PRO A 794 -6.72 -13.39 -20.93
CA PRO A 794 -5.82 -12.35 -21.43
C PRO A 794 -5.25 -11.48 -20.31
N LEU A 795 -5.82 -11.51 -19.11
CA LEU A 795 -5.50 -10.63 -18.01
C LEU A 795 -4.13 -10.98 -17.40
N ILE A 796 -3.27 -9.98 -17.33
CA ILE A 796 -2.01 -10.01 -16.56
C ILE A 796 -2.16 -8.98 -15.44
N ASN A 797 -2.47 -9.44 -14.23
CA ASN A 797 -2.56 -8.54 -13.08
C ASN A 797 -1.19 -8.00 -12.66
N VAL A 798 -1.19 -6.95 -11.83
CA VAL A 798 0.02 -6.25 -11.43
C VAL A 798 1.07 -7.15 -10.77
N ASN A 799 0.66 -8.11 -9.97
CA ASN A 799 1.59 -9.04 -9.31
C ASN A 799 2.21 -10.02 -10.32
N GLN A 800 1.41 -10.51 -11.28
CA GLN A 800 1.92 -11.34 -12.37
C GLN A 800 2.87 -10.55 -13.26
N PHE A 801 2.56 -9.27 -13.52
CA PHE A 801 3.41 -8.39 -14.31
C PHE A 801 4.74 -8.09 -13.57
N ASP A 802 4.68 -7.81 -12.28
CA ASP A 802 5.87 -7.64 -11.43
C ASP A 802 6.75 -8.90 -11.47
N ASN A 803 6.16 -10.08 -11.28
CA ASN A 803 6.89 -11.36 -11.33
C ASN A 803 7.54 -11.62 -12.70
N LEU A 804 6.84 -11.34 -13.80
CA LEU A 804 7.38 -11.44 -15.15
C LEU A 804 8.64 -10.58 -15.34
N LEU A 805 8.58 -9.35 -14.90
CA LEU A 805 9.69 -8.41 -15.03
C LEU A 805 10.86 -8.77 -14.09
N ARG A 806 10.59 -9.22 -12.84
CA ARG A 806 11.61 -9.65 -11.89
C ARG A 806 12.29 -10.96 -12.29
N ALA A 807 11.54 -11.96 -12.73
CA ALA A 807 12.10 -13.24 -13.19
C ALA A 807 13.12 -13.02 -14.32
N GLY A 808 12.81 -12.09 -15.21
CA GLY A 808 13.75 -11.60 -16.20
C GLY A 808 14.98 -10.92 -15.57
N ASN A 809 14.85 -10.07 -14.57
CA ASN A 809 15.97 -9.36 -13.94
C ASN A 809 16.98 -10.30 -13.24
N LEU A 810 16.51 -11.36 -12.59
CA LEU A 810 17.40 -12.34 -11.93
C LEU A 810 18.29 -13.10 -12.91
N LYS A 811 17.88 -13.24 -14.17
CA LYS A 811 18.62 -13.95 -15.23
C LYS A 811 19.38 -13.01 -16.17
N ARG A 812 19.06 -11.71 -16.16
CA ARG A 812 19.66 -10.70 -17.02
C ARG A 812 20.96 -10.15 -16.47
N SER A 813 21.84 -9.79 -17.37
CA SER A 813 23.07 -9.06 -17.04
C SER A 813 22.87 -7.54 -16.85
N GLN A 814 21.73 -7.00 -17.33
CA GLN A 814 21.40 -5.56 -17.32
C GLN A 814 19.92 -5.35 -16.95
N PRO A 815 19.61 -4.33 -16.14
CA PRO A 815 18.24 -3.95 -15.83
C PRO A 815 17.51 -3.36 -17.07
N ILE A 816 16.18 -3.29 -17.00
CA ILE A 816 15.38 -2.52 -17.96
C ILE A 816 15.66 -1.03 -17.72
N GLU A 817 16.20 -0.35 -18.73
CA GLU A 817 16.49 1.09 -18.64
C GLU A 817 15.23 1.94 -18.90
N LEU A 818 14.29 1.42 -19.71
CA LEU A 818 13.05 2.10 -20.03
C LEU A 818 11.91 1.09 -20.22
N LEU A 819 10.89 1.19 -19.40
CA LEU A 819 9.60 0.54 -19.57
C LEU A 819 8.61 1.56 -20.13
N VAL A 820 8.03 1.27 -21.30
CA VAL A 820 6.98 2.09 -21.91
C VAL A 820 5.66 1.36 -21.82
N LEU A 821 4.66 2.01 -21.24
CA LEU A 821 3.30 1.53 -21.10
C LEU A 821 2.37 2.47 -21.89
N SER A 822 2.25 2.18 -23.20
CA SER A 822 1.32 2.84 -24.12
C SER A 822 -0.04 2.17 -23.98
N ALA A 823 -0.69 2.36 -22.83
CA ALA A 823 -1.96 1.73 -22.47
C ALA A 823 -3.00 2.79 -22.13
N CYS A 824 -4.15 2.73 -22.78
CA CYS A 824 -5.27 3.63 -22.53
C CYS A 824 -6.06 3.17 -21.30
N ASN A 825 -6.47 4.13 -20.44
CA ASN A 825 -7.27 3.98 -19.24
C ASN A 825 -6.46 3.78 -17.93
N THR A 826 -5.39 4.52 -17.82
CA THR A 826 -4.63 4.59 -16.58
C THR A 826 -5.33 5.54 -15.60
N ALA A 827 -5.72 5.03 -14.44
CA ALA A 827 -6.12 5.81 -13.27
C ALA A 827 -7.35 6.73 -13.42
N GLU A 828 -8.54 6.17 -13.52
CA GLU A 828 -9.74 6.95 -13.20
C GLU A 828 -9.70 7.45 -11.74
N GLY A 829 -9.17 8.66 -11.55
CA GLY A 829 -9.44 9.49 -10.37
C GLY A 829 -8.61 9.28 -9.12
N ASP A 830 -7.72 8.29 -9.01
CA ASP A 830 -7.00 8.02 -7.77
C ASP A 830 -5.49 8.27 -7.85
N SER A 831 -4.97 9.06 -6.90
CA SER A 831 -3.54 9.34 -6.74
C SER A 831 -2.69 8.08 -6.42
N GLN A 832 -3.31 7.02 -5.91
CA GLN A 832 -2.64 5.76 -5.62
C GLN A 832 -2.41 4.92 -6.89
N ALA A 833 -3.27 5.01 -7.89
CA ALA A 833 -3.12 4.29 -9.14
C ALA A 833 -1.81 4.63 -9.89
N ILE A 834 -1.42 5.90 -9.90
CA ILE A 834 -0.16 6.34 -10.52
C ILE A 834 1.05 5.87 -9.73
N LEU A 835 0.96 5.88 -8.39
CA LEU A 835 2.00 5.26 -7.56
C LEU A 835 2.10 3.75 -7.82
N GLY A 836 0.97 3.06 -8.01
CA GLY A 836 0.95 1.64 -8.38
C GLY A 836 1.71 1.37 -9.67
N LEU A 837 1.49 2.18 -10.72
CA LEU A 837 2.20 2.08 -11.99
C LEU A 837 3.72 2.34 -11.84
N ALA A 838 4.08 3.42 -11.15
CA ALA A 838 5.47 3.74 -10.86
C ALA A 838 6.11 2.65 -9.99
N GLY A 839 5.37 2.13 -9.03
CA GLY A 839 5.80 1.05 -8.14
C GLY A 839 6.09 -0.26 -8.87
N VAL A 840 5.24 -0.65 -9.84
CA VAL A 840 5.52 -1.81 -10.71
C VAL A 840 6.87 -1.66 -11.40
N ALA A 841 7.11 -0.51 -12.00
CA ALA A 841 8.35 -0.25 -12.71
C ALA A 841 9.57 -0.30 -11.77
N VAL A 842 9.48 0.30 -10.59
CA VAL A 842 10.54 0.31 -9.56
C VAL A 842 10.81 -1.12 -9.07
N ARG A 843 9.77 -1.86 -8.70
CA ARG A 843 9.88 -3.26 -8.24
C ARG A 843 10.43 -4.17 -9.32
N ALA A 844 10.05 -3.94 -10.57
CA ALA A 844 10.57 -4.66 -11.73
C ALA A 844 12.03 -4.33 -12.05
N GLY A 845 12.66 -3.43 -11.29
CA GLY A 845 14.02 -2.97 -11.55
C GLY A 845 14.15 -2.14 -12.81
N ALA A 846 13.05 -1.62 -13.34
CA ALA A 846 13.08 -0.66 -14.44
C ALA A 846 13.52 0.71 -13.90
N ARG A 847 14.54 1.29 -14.53
CA ARG A 847 15.12 2.58 -14.09
C ARG A 847 14.30 3.79 -14.49
N SER A 848 13.48 3.66 -15.53
CA SER A 848 12.59 4.72 -16.00
C SER A 848 11.33 4.12 -16.58
N THR A 849 10.21 4.84 -16.44
CA THR A 849 8.94 4.46 -17.04
C THR A 849 8.37 5.65 -17.81
N LEU A 850 7.80 5.38 -18.96
CA LEU A 850 6.97 6.30 -19.73
C LEU A 850 5.58 5.70 -19.81
N ALA A 851 4.57 6.41 -19.33
CA ALA A 851 3.19 5.92 -19.33
C ALA A 851 2.20 7.07 -19.55
N THR A 852 1.01 6.73 -20.04
CA THR A 852 -0.11 7.65 -20.15
C THR A 852 -0.79 7.84 -18.81
N LEU A 853 -1.23 9.04 -18.48
CA LEU A 853 -1.93 9.37 -17.22
C LEU A 853 -3.45 9.26 -17.32
N TRP A 854 -3.99 9.38 -18.53
CA TRP A 854 -5.41 9.25 -18.84
C TRP A 854 -5.62 8.68 -20.25
N SER A 855 -6.87 8.45 -20.63
CA SER A 855 -7.19 7.97 -21.97
C SER A 855 -6.67 8.94 -23.03
N ALA A 856 -5.82 8.47 -23.92
CA ALA A 856 -5.22 9.24 -25.00
C ALA A 856 -5.73 8.72 -26.36
N ASP A 857 -5.71 9.59 -27.35
CA ASP A 857 -6.04 9.24 -28.72
C ASP A 857 -5.03 8.23 -29.28
N ASP A 858 -5.50 7.14 -29.92
CA ASP A 858 -4.67 6.05 -30.45
C ASP A 858 -3.68 6.55 -31.53
N GLU A 859 -4.13 7.44 -32.43
CA GLU A 859 -3.29 7.99 -33.50
C GLU A 859 -2.26 8.99 -32.94
N ALA A 860 -2.68 9.89 -32.05
CA ALA A 860 -1.78 10.85 -31.42
C ALA A 860 -0.71 10.15 -30.59
N THR A 861 -1.07 9.08 -29.89
CA THR A 861 -0.13 8.29 -29.09
C THR A 861 0.90 7.59 -29.97
N ALA A 862 0.48 6.94 -31.05
CA ALA A 862 1.37 6.29 -32.00
C ALA A 862 2.35 7.29 -32.65
N ASN A 863 1.88 8.50 -33.01
CA ASN A 863 2.71 9.59 -33.53
C ASN A 863 3.70 10.09 -32.50
N LEU A 864 3.27 10.30 -31.24
CA LEU A 864 4.16 10.72 -30.16
C LEU A 864 5.28 9.73 -29.92
N MET A 865 4.94 8.42 -29.85
CA MET A 865 5.94 7.36 -29.65
C MET A 865 6.90 7.25 -30.80
N GLY A 866 6.43 7.36 -32.06
CA GLY A 866 7.30 7.41 -33.24
C GLY A 866 8.32 8.55 -33.17
N LYS A 867 7.87 9.77 -32.84
CA LYS A 867 8.75 10.96 -32.66
C LYS A 867 9.69 10.77 -31.45
N PHE A 868 9.20 10.25 -30.35
CA PHE A 868 10.01 9.98 -29.16
C PHE A 868 11.17 9.04 -29.48
N TYR A 869 10.91 7.89 -30.10
CA TYR A 869 11.95 6.92 -30.45
C TYR A 869 12.89 7.45 -31.53
N THR A 870 12.39 8.23 -32.49
CA THR A 870 13.23 8.90 -33.48
C THR A 870 14.21 9.84 -32.78
N ASN A 871 13.74 10.72 -31.90
CA ASN A 871 14.57 11.63 -31.12
C ASN A 871 15.60 10.92 -30.25
N LEU A 872 15.21 9.78 -29.68
CA LEU A 872 16.06 8.96 -28.82
C LEU A 872 17.16 8.24 -29.62
N SER A 873 16.90 7.85 -30.90
CA SER A 873 17.82 7.13 -31.76
C SER A 873 18.88 8.03 -32.40
N GLN A 874 18.52 9.27 -32.72
CA GLN A 874 19.37 10.20 -33.46
C GLN A 874 20.57 10.73 -32.65
N ASN A 875 20.47 10.77 -31.31
CA ASN A 875 21.54 11.33 -30.49
C ASN A 875 21.70 10.54 -29.21
N THR A 876 22.80 9.81 -29.08
CA THR A 876 23.14 8.97 -27.94
C THR A 876 23.36 9.74 -26.64
N GLN A 877 23.39 11.07 -26.65
CA GLN A 877 23.54 11.95 -25.50
C GLN A 877 22.20 12.55 -25.00
N VAL A 878 21.09 12.30 -25.70
CA VAL A 878 19.78 12.85 -25.35
C VAL A 878 19.21 12.06 -24.17
N SER A 879 18.78 12.78 -23.11
CA SER A 879 18.02 12.15 -22.02
C SER A 879 16.62 11.71 -22.49
N LYS A 880 16.03 10.73 -21.81
CA LYS A 880 14.67 10.24 -22.10
C LYS A 880 13.64 11.38 -21.98
N ALA A 881 13.77 12.22 -20.93
CA ALA A 881 12.92 13.40 -20.74
C ALA A 881 13.03 14.42 -21.88
N ARG A 882 14.24 14.66 -22.36
CA ARG A 882 14.47 15.56 -23.50
C ARG A 882 13.92 15.01 -24.81
N ALA A 883 14.05 13.70 -25.04
CA ALA A 883 13.48 13.06 -26.22
C ALA A 883 11.95 13.16 -26.22
N LEU A 884 11.31 12.96 -25.05
CA LEU A 884 9.87 13.12 -24.90
C LEU A 884 9.44 14.58 -25.11
N ARG A 885 10.10 15.53 -24.46
CA ARG A 885 9.81 16.96 -24.66
C ARG A 885 9.88 17.36 -26.12
N LYS A 886 10.93 16.94 -26.85
CA LYS A 886 11.04 17.22 -28.28
C LYS A 886 9.87 16.65 -29.07
N ALA A 887 9.49 15.40 -28.82
CA ALA A 887 8.35 14.77 -29.48
C ALA A 887 7.05 15.52 -29.20
N GLN A 888 6.82 15.95 -27.96
CA GLN A 888 5.65 16.78 -27.59
C GLN A 888 5.66 18.14 -28.30
N LEU A 889 6.81 18.82 -28.37
CA LEU A 889 6.93 20.08 -29.08
C LEU A 889 6.72 19.95 -30.59
N GLU A 890 7.18 18.85 -31.19
CA GLU A 890 6.95 18.57 -32.61
C GLU A 890 5.48 18.37 -32.91
N LEU A 891 4.73 17.64 -32.05
CA LEU A 891 3.28 17.51 -32.17
C LEU A 891 2.52 18.82 -31.96
N LEU A 892 2.95 19.61 -30.98
CA LEU A 892 2.34 20.92 -30.69
C LEU A 892 2.51 21.91 -31.88
N MET A 893 3.59 21.77 -32.66
CA MET A 893 3.86 22.61 -33.82
C MET A 893 3.21 22.11 -35.11
N GLU A 894 2.63 20.90 -35.12
CA GLU A 894 1.92 20.44 -36.31
C GLU A 894 0.71 21.32 -36.62
N SER A 895 0.39 21.47 -37.89
CA SER A 895 -0.71 22.34 -38.35
C SER A 895 -2.08 21.80 -37.98
N ASP A 896 -2.18 20.52 -37.61
CA ASP A 896 -3.42 19.88 -37.24
C ASP A 896 -3.80 20.22 -35.78
N SER A 897 -4.92 20.92 -35.60
CA SER A 897 -5.38 21.38 -34.30
C SER A 897 -5.72 20.24 -33.33
N GLN A 898 -5.98 19.02 -33.82
CA GLN A 898 -6.29 17.87 -32.96
C GLN A 898 -5.16 17.48 -32.01
N TYR A 899 -3.89 17.76 -32.37
CA TYR A 899 -2.72 17.46 -31.54
C TYR A 899 -2.36 18.58 -30.55
N ARG A 900 -3.11 19.70 -30.54
CA ARG A 900 -2.87 20.82 -29.60
C ARG A 900 -3.62 20.66 -28.27
N HIS A 901 -4.57 19.73 -28.23
CA HIS A 901 -5.30 19.41 -27.02
C HIS A 901 -4.44 18.49 -26.12
N PRO A 902 -4.36 18.75 -24.79
CA PRO A 902 -3.51 17.99 -23.89
C PRO A 902 -3.90 16.52 -23.70
#